data_7fb995607d314f5aee671ce382748fc3
#
_entry.id   7fb995607d314f5aee671ce382748fc3
#
_cell.length_a   1.000
_cell.length_b   1.000
_cell.length_c   1.000
_cell.angle_alpha   90.00
_cell.angle_beta   90.00
_cell.angle_gamma   90.00
#
_symmetry.space_group_name_H-M   'P 1'
#
loop_
_entity.id
_entity.type
_entity.pdbx_description
1 polymer ?
#
loop_
_entity_poly.entity_id
_entity_poly.type
_entity_poly.pdbx_seq_one_letter_code
_entity_poly.pdbx_strand_id
1 'polypeptide(L)'
;MPNSAIGYDSIKSLPRAAISCVAAMLFALPALSAGQIPLLPAPREAHFSGETALPETVAVSVPGHDAEDEFAARDLKEAIQQASRAKAEAGGFRIVLLRTGSAEGKALLAKRRLAFDAPMEAEGYVLAIEPHEAFVIAATGAGVFYGVQTMKQLLPPAGARPVLPTGTVRDWPAMKYRGIHDDLSRGPFPTLDFMKHQMRVFASFKINIYSPYFEHTLFYPNQPMAAPPGSALTPGEAEELVRYASQVHITVVPEQEAFGHLHQVLKYDLYQDVAETPHGQVLAPGQPGTLPLIKDWFTEIAQEFPSPFLHIGADETFDLGAGRTRPQVKAKGYGPVYVDFLKQIHDVLAPLHRRLLFWGDIGGADPAAVAGLPKDMIAVPWNYWDTTGFDKMIEPFAKAGMETWVAPGDANWKQVYPVAKTAFGNIQGFIRDGQRLGSTGALTTVWNDDGEGLFNEDWYSLLFGAVAAWQPGESSIPAYQDAYGRIFHGDLSGKVNDAEKELMAAHEALGKAGIGMESDGIFWLDPWSRQGQAVSVKLLPLAPELRLHAERAIVLLAEARRANPGLIEVDALTAMDLGARRLDLIGMKFELAQEIVDGYAEALQRQHDKAHSTETQNSLDEISSMFGRCQDLRDAYSAVKGEYSQVWLGENRPYWLNNVTVRYDLQIELWQRRGDRFDEAIQEFYSGADLPSAAALGMPAASPVTRK
;
A
#
# COMPACT_ATOMS: atom_id res chain seq x y z
N MET A 1 -38.61 6.65 59.69
CA MET A 1 -39.78 5.86 60.22
C MET A 1 -41.07 6.49 59.69
N PRO A 2 -42.14 5.76 59.27
CA PRO A 2 -42.30 4.30 59.29
C PRO A 2 -42.48 3.65 57.89
N ASN A 3 -42.02 2.47 57.76
CA ASN A 3 -42.57 1.17 57.35
C ASN A 3 -43.97 1.12 56.67
N SER A 4 -44.03 0.45 55.54
CA SER A 4 -45.10 -0.52 55.27
C SER A 4 -44.57 -1.64 54.37
N ALA A 5 -44.55 -2.85 54.91
CA ALA A 5 -44.36 -4.11 54.29
C ALA A 5 -45.65 -4.64 53.67
N ILE A 6 -45.59 -5.25 52.49
CA ILE A 6 -46.59 -6.20 51.93
C ILE A 6 -45.73 -7.14 51.06
N GLY A 7 -45.63 -8.43 51.21
CA GLY A 7 -46.52 -9.48 51.57
C GLY A 7 -46.09 -10.65 50.68
N TYR A 8 -45.30 -11.63 51.21
CA TYR A 8 -44.99 -12.91 50.53
C TYR A 8 -46.25 -13.76 50.64
N ASP A 9 -46.73 -14.32 49.52
CA ASP A 9 -47.26 -15.70 49.48
C ASP A 9 -47.50 -16.21 48.07
N SER A 10 -47.19 -17.51 47.92
CA SER A 10 -47.64 -18.43 46.85
C SER A 10 -46.70 -18.67 45.68
N ILE A 11 -45.66 -19.46 45.87
CA ILE A 11 -45.10 -20.30 44.85
C ILE A 11 -45.52 -21.73 45.09
N LYS A 12 -46.54 -22.21 44.33
CA LYS A 12 -46.88 -23.64 44.22
C LYS A 12 -45.94 -24.33 43.23
N SER A 13 -45.38 -25.42 43.70
CA SER A 13 -44.61 -26.48 43.05
C SER A 13 -44.91 -26.75 41.57
N LEU A 14 -43.87 -26.77 40.73
CA LEU A 14 -43.80 -27.46 39.44
C LEU A 14 -42.65 -28.49 39.48
N PRO A 15 -42.77 -29.64 38.76
CA PRO A 15 -42.02 -30.85 39.08
C PRO A 15 -40.58 -30.84 38.52
N ARG A 16 -39.70 -31.53 39.25
CA ARG A 16 -38.33 -31.90 38.90
C ARG A 16 -38.27 -32.84 37.68
N ALA A 17 -38.33 -32.31 36.46
CA ALA A 17 -38.05 -33.13 35.26
C ALA A 17 -37.64 -32.22 34.07
N ALA A 18 -36.63 -31.32 34.23
CA ALA A 18 -36.03 -30.60 33.12
C ALA A 18 -34.63 -30.03 33.48
N ILE A 19 -33.81 -30.82 34.18
CA ILE A 19 -32.39 -30.47 34.36
C ILE A 19 -31.61 -31.72 33.95
N SER A 20 -31.45 -31.90 32.63
CA SER A 20 -30.45 -32.81 32.01
C SER A 20 -30.44 -32.68 30.48
N CYS A 21 -30.29 -31.47 29.94
CA CYS A 21 -30.00 -31.29 28.51
C CYS A 21 -29.37 -29.88 28.23
N VAL A 22 -28.45 -29.43 29.10
CA VAL A 22 -27.62 -28.27 28.81
C VAL A 22 -26.17 -28.60 29.14
N ALA A 23 -25.63 -29.58 28.41
CA ALA A 23 -24.20 -29.88 28.43
C ALA A 23 -23.87 -30.71 27.19
N ALA A 24 -23.88 -30.17 26.01
CA ALA A 24 -23.19 -30.62 24.80
C ALA A 24 -23.60 -29.77 23.58
N MET A 25 -23.57 -28.44 23.67
CA MET A 25 -23.29 -27.65 22.48
C MET A 25 -21.78 -27.46 22.42
N LEU A 26 -21.07 -28.49 22.08
CA LEU A 26 -19.82 -28.43 21.38
C LEU A 26 -20.12 -27.62 20.09
N PHE A 27 -19.57 -26.45 19.99
CA PHE A 27 -19.48 -25.72 18.73
C PHE A 27 -18.79 -26.64 17.72
N ALA A 28 -19.56 -27.35 16.95
CA ALA A 28 -19.12 -27.86 15.68
C ALA A 28 -18.91 -26.60 14.81
N LEU A 29 -17.68 -26.14 14.75
CA LEU A 29 -17.24 -25.29 13.65
C LEU A 29 -17.68 -26.04 12.37
N PRO A 30 -18.34 -25.34 11.40
CA PRO A 30 -18.68 -26.01 10.16
C PRO A 30 -17.39 -26.57 9.58
N ALA A 31 -17.35 -27.89 9.36
CA ALA A 31 -16.32 -28.49 8.52
C ALA A 31 -16.36 -27.71 7.22
N LEU A 32 -15.25 -26.99 6.87
CA LEU A 32 -15.08 -26.40 5.56
C LEU A 32 -15.49 -27.47 4.56
N SER A 33 -16.54 -27.20 3.80
CA SER A 33 -16.88 -28.05 2.66
C SER A 33 -15.60 -28.21 1.85
N ALA A 34 -15.30 -29.42 1.34
CA ALA A 34 -14.07 -29.78 0.63
C ALA A 34 -13.89 -28.97 -0.70
N GLY A 35 -14.08 -27.66 -0.65
CA GLY A 35 -14.26 -26.83 -1.82
C GLY A 35 -13.23 -25.74 -2.06
N GLN A 36 -12.69 -25.07 -1.10
CA GLN A 36 -11.68 -24.04 -1.42
C GLN A 36 -10.86 -23.64 -0.18
N ILE A 37 -9.63 -24.14 -0.13
CA ILE A 37 -8.61 -23.62 0.78
C ILE A 37 -8.13 -22.30 0.15
N PRO A 38 -8.22 -21.15 0.85
CA PRO A 38 -7.78 -19.88 0.31
C PRO A 38 -6.27 -19.89 0.14
N LEU A 39 -5.80 -19.57 -1.07
CA LEU A 39 -4.39 -19.38 -1.44
C LEU A 39 -4.26 -18.11 -2.26
N LEU A 40 -3.22 -17.33 -2.02
CA LEU A 40 -2.93 -16.08 -2.73
C LEU A 40 -1.50 -16.08 -3.28
N PRO A 41 -1.31 -15.96 -4.59
CA PRO A 41 -2.32 -16.07 -5.65
C PRO A 41 -3.00 -17.45 -5.67
N ALA A 42 -4.29 -17.50 -6.05
CA ALA A 42 -4.96 -18.76 -6.25
C ALA A 42 -4.32 -19.54 -7.39
N PRO A 43 -3.95 -20.81 -7.18
CA PRO A 43 -3.28 -21.58 -8.21
C PRO A 43 -4.21 -21.93 -9.37
N ARG A 44 -3.63 -22.21 -10.53
CA ARG A 44 -4.35 -22.61 -11.75
C ARG A 44 -5.19 -23.86 -11.53
N GLU A 45 -4.63 -24.84 -10.86
CA GLU A 45 -5.28 -26.13 -10.58
C GLU A 45 -4.94 -26.54 -9.14
N ALA A 46 -5.98 -26.74 -8.33
CA ALA A 46 -5.83 -27.26 -6.96
C ALA A 46 -6.93 -28.28 -6.68
N HIS A 47 -6.54 -29.46 -6.23
CA HIS A 47 -7.44 -30.55 -5.91
C HIS A 47 -7.09 -31.12 -4.53
N PHE A 48 -7.83 -30.71 -3.52
CA PHE A 48 -7.69 -31.19 -2.15
C PHE A 48 -8.81 -32.18 -1.83
N SER A 49 -8.48 -33.35 -1.22
CA SER A 49 -9.42 -34.43 -1.01
C SER A 49 -9.48 -34.93 0.43
N GLY A 50 -8.63 -34.41 1.31
CA GLY A 50 -8.59 -34.83 2.70
C GLY A 50 -7.60 -34.02 3.53
N GLU A 51 -7.27 -34.51 4.71
CA GLU A 51 -6.31 -33.89 5.62
C GLU A 51 -5.35 -34.96 6.16
N THR A 52 -4.12 -34.54 6.49
CA THR A 52 -3.14 -35.34 7.22
C THR A 52 -2.63 -34.57 8.43
N ALA A 53 -2.33 -35.28 9.51
CA ALA A 53 -1.72 -34.65 10.68
C ALA A 53 -0.31 -34.14 10.36
N LEU A 54 0.00 -32.94 10.79
CA LEU A 54 1.35 -32.40 10.80
C LEU A 54 1.99 -32.80 12.14
N PRO A 55 2.97 -33.72 12.15
CA PRO A 55 3.60 -34.17 13.40
C PRO A 55 4.54 -33.09 13.97
N GLU A 56 5.04 -33.29 15.19
CA GLU A 56 5.98 -32.37 15.86
C GLU A 56 7.33 -32.27 15.15
N THR A 57 7.65 -33.20 14.26
CA THR A 57 8.90 -33.16 13.48
C THR A 57 8.59 -33.24 11.98
N VAL A 58 9.21 -32.34 11.21
CA VAL A 58 9.09 -32.25 9.77
C VAL A 58 10.47 -32.20 9.13
N ALA A 59 10.80 -33.17 8.31
CA ALA A 59 12.05 -33.22 7.56
C ALA A 59 11.89 -32.49 6.22
N VAL A 60 12.75 -31.51 5.93
CA VAL A 60 12.82 -30.87 4.61
C VAL A 60 14.14 -31.28 3.95
N SER A 61 14.09 -31.84 2.74
CA SER A 61 15.24 -32.37 2.02
C SER A 61 15.31 -31.89 0.58
N VAL A 62 16.55 -31.69 0.10
CA VAL A 62 16.91 -31.28 -1.28
C VAL A 62 17.89 -32.32 -1.83
N PRO A 63 17.43 -33.41 -2.42
CA PRO A 63 18.34 -34.49 -2.91
C PRO A 63 19.36 -34.03 -3.95
N GLY A 64 19.05 -33.00 -4.73
CA GLY A 64 19.94 -32.44 -5.75
C GLY A 64 21.04 -31.51 -5.21
N HIS A 65 20.94 -31.06 -3.98
CA HIS A 65 21.84 -30.09 -3.34
C HIS A 65 22.10 -28.82 -4.17
N ASP A 66 21.07 -28.37 -4.91
CA ASP A 66 21.10 -27.10 -5.62
C ASP A 66 21.03 -25.93 -4.63
N ALA A 67 21.86 -24.91 -4.81
CA ALA A 67 21.97 -23.81 -3.84
C ALA A 67 20.67 -22.97 -3.72
N GLU A 68 19.94 -22.79 -4.82
CA GLU A 68 18.65 -22.08 -4.83
C GLU A 68 17.58 -22.90 -4.09
N ASP A 69 17.54 -24.23 -4.30
CA ASP A 69 16.62 -25.11 -3.64
C ASP A 69 16.92 -25.26 -2.14
N GLU A 70 18.22 -25.23 -1.76
CA GLU A 70 18.63 -25.19 -0.35
C GLU A 70 18.19 -23.89 0.35
N PHE A 71 18.17 -22.76 -0.38
CA PHE A 71 17.62 -21.52 0.15
C PHE A 71 16.11 -21.65 0.39
N ALA A 72 15.35 -22.15 -0.60
CA ALA A 72 13.93 -22.41 -0.47
C ALA A 72 13.61 -23.39 0.69
N ALA A 73 14.46 -24.40 0.90
CA ALA A 73 14.32 -25.32 2.01
C ALA A 73 14.57 -24.66 3.38
N ARG A 74 15.51 -23.72 3.49
CA ARG A 74 15.71 -22.94 4.72
C ARG A 74 14.51 -22.05 5.03
N ASP A 75 14.01 -21.31 4.04
CA ASP A 75 12.81 -20.48 4.17
C ASP A 75 11.58 -21.29 4.63
N LEU A 76 11.41 -22.50 4.08
CA LEU A 76 10.34 -23.41 4.51
C LEU A 76 10.54 -23.91 5.94
N LYS A 77 11.77 -24.25 6.34
CA LYS A 77 12.08 -24.68 7.71
C LYS A 77 11.76 -23.61 8.74
N GLU A 78 12.12 -22.36 8.43
CA GLU A 78 11.80 -21.19 9.27
C GLU A 78 10.28 -21.04 9.41
N ALA A 79 9.53 -21.11 8.30
CA ALA A 79 8.08 -21.04 8.32
C ALA A 79 7.41 -22.16 9.15
N ILE A 80 7.92 -23.40 9.05
CA ILE A 80 7.44 -24.54 9.86
C ILE A 80 7.64 -24.27 11.35
N GLN A 81 8.79 -23.74 11.75
CA GLN A 81 9.10 -23.44 13.15
C GLN A 81 8.19 -22.33 13.71
N GLN A 82 7.90 -21.32 12.89
CA GLN A 82 7.04 -20.20 13.29
C GLN A 82 5.57 -20.58 13.37
N ALA A 83 5.06 -21.26 12.34
CA ALA A 83 3.62 -21.56 12.20
C ALA A 83 3.13 -22.67 13.14
N SER A 84 3.86 -23.80 13.21
CA SER A 84 3.30 -25.03 13.79
C SER A 84 3.92 -25.44 15.12
N ARG A 85 4.92 -24.74 15.65
CA ARG A 85 5.80 -25.18 16.72
C ARG A 85 6.48 -26.53 16.44
N ALA A 86 6.35 -27.06 15.22
CA ALA A 86 7.02 -28.25 14.79
C ALA A 86 8.53 -27.97 14.63
N LYS A 87 9.36 -28.95 14.97
CA LYS A 87 10.80 -28.84 14.77
C LYS A 87 11.14 -29.31 13.35
N ALA A 88 11.92 -28.54 12.64
CA ALA A 88 12.45 -28.91 11.34
C ALA A 88 13.61 -29.92 11.47
N GLU A 89 13.32 -31.12 11.92
CA GLU A 89 14.27 -32.20 12.23
C GLU A 89 13.94 -33.49 11.45
N ALA A 90 14.86 -34.44 11.44
CA ALA A 90 14.64 -35.75 10.80
C ALA A 90 13.55 -36.55 11.53
N GLY A 91 12.56 -37.00 10.79
CA GLY A 91 11.48 -37.86 11.29
C GLY A 91 10.07 -37.31 10.96
N GLY A 92 9.04 -38.05 11.29
CA GLY A 92 7.65 -37.65 11.15
C GLY A 92 7.20 -37.45 9.71
N PHE A 93 6.91 -36.17 9.31
CA PHE A 93 6.50 -35.82 7.97
C PHE A 93 7.68 -35.35 7.10
N ARG A 94 7.73 -35.77 5.84
CA ARG A 94 8.80 -35.37 4.90
C ARG A 94 8.30 -34.40 3.85
N ILE A 95 9.07 -33.32 3.59
CA ILE A 95 8.88 -32.45 2.44
C ILE A 95 10.12 -32.53 1.57
N VAL A 96 9.95 -32.87 0.29
CA VAL A 96 11.05 -33.09 -0.64
C VAL A 96 10.95 -32.10 -1.78
N LEU A 97 12.02 -31.32 -1.98
CA LEU A 97 12.14 -30.35 -3.09
C LEU A 97 12.91 -31.02 -4.24
N LEU A 98 12.32 -31.07 -5.44
CA LEU A 98 12.82 -31.84 -6.58
C LEU A 98 12.82 -31.01 -7.86
N ARG A 99 13.79 -31.31 -8.70
CA ARG A 99 13.80 -30.82 -10.10
C ARG A 99 13.17 -31.83 -11.05
N THR A 100 12.39 -31.35 -12.05
CA THR A 100 11.78 -32.19 -13.10
C THR A 100 12.84 -32.98 -13.89
N GLY A 101 14.07 -32.46 -14.01
CA GLY A 101 15.20 -33.10 -14.68
C GLY A 101 15.76 -34.31 -13.91
N SER A 102 15.52 -34.42 -12.59
CA SER A 102 16.03 -35.54 -11.76
C SER A 102 15.27 -36.85 -12.04
N ALA A 103 15.94 -37.99 -11.79
CA ALA A 103 15.31 -39.30 -11.93
C ALA A 103 14.11 -39.48 -10.99
N GLU A 104 14.22 -38.94 -9.76
CA GLU A 104 13.17 -39.02 -8.75
C GLU A 104 11.98 -38.12 -9.12
N GLY A 105 12.21 -36.88 -9.56
CA GLY A 105 11.16 -35.98 -10.02
C GLY A 105 10.36 -36.56 -11.20
N LYS A 106 11.06 -37.10 -12.20
CA LYS A 106 10.42 -37.78 -13.35
C LYS A 106 9.57 -38.99 -12.90
N ALA A 107 10.13 -39.82 -12.03
CA ALA A 107 9.44 -41.02 -11.53
C ALA A 107 8.17 -40.65 -10.73
N LEU A 108 8.24 -39.59 -9.93
CA LEU A 108 7.12 -39.08 -9.16
C LEU A 108 6.00 -38.51 -10.02
N LEU A 109 6.31 -37.64 -10.99
CA LEU A 109 5.34 -37.09 -11.94
C LEU A 109 4.64 -38.23 -12.69
N ALA A 110 5.41 -39.19 -13.23
CA ALA A 110 4.87 -40.35 -13.95
C ALA A 110 3.97 -41.25 -13.07
N LYS A 111 4.44 -41.59 -11.86
CA LYS A 111 3.70 -42.43 -10.90
C LYS A 111 2.34 -41.79 -10.54
N ARG A 112 2.26 -40.49 -10.42
CA ARG A 112 1.06 -39.73 -10.03
C ARG A 112 0.25 -39.20 -11.22
N ARG A 113 0.72 -39.44 -12.44
CA ARG A 113 0.10 -38.95 -13.68
C ARG A 113 -0.09 -37.43 -13.68
N LEU A 114 0.85 -36.70 -13.09
CA LEU A 114 0.85 -35.24 -13.06
C LEU A 114 1.65 -34.73 -14.29
N ALA A 115 0.99 -33.92 -15.10
CA ALA A 115 1.65 -33.27 -16.24
C ALA A 115 2.49 -32.10 -15.77
N PHE A 116 3.63 -31.87 -16.42
CA PHE A 116 4.45 -30.67 -16.30
C PHE A 116 4.58 -30.10 -17.72
N ASP A 117 3.82 -29.04 -18.01
CA ASP A 117 3.62 -28.53 -19.37
C ASP A 117 4.57 -27.36 -19.68
N ALA A 118 4.76 -27.06 -20.97
CA ALA A 118 5.66 -25.98 -21.42
C ALA A 118 5.46 -24.63 -20.72
N PRO A 119 4.25 -24.14 -20.42
CA PRO A 119 4.08 -22.89 -19.66
C PRO A 119 4.63 -22.93 -18.23
N MET A 120 4.88 -24.13 -17.68
CA MET A 120 5.42 -24.31 -16.33
C MET A 120 6.96 -24.25 -16.27
N GLU A 121 7.64 -24.36 -17.42
CA GLU A 121 9.12 -24.55 -17.49
C GLU A 121 9.91 -23.43 -16.81
N ALA A 122 9.46 -22.18 -16.84
CA ALA A 122 10.20 -21.07 -16.28
C ALA A 122 10.00 -20.93 -14.75
N GLU A 123 8.75 -20.89 -14.31
CA GLU A 123 8.40 -20.56 -12.92
C GLU A 123 7.27 -21.43 -12.36
N GLY A 124 6.74 -22.38 -13.14
CA GLY A 124 5.68 -23.26 -12.68
C GLY A 124 6.18 -24.37 -11.76
N TYR A 125 5.23 -24.95 -11.00
CA TYR A 125 5.51 -26.03 -10.05
C TYR A 125 4.35 -26.98 -9.92
N VAL A 126 4.65 -28.17 -9.42
CA VAL A 126 3.70 -29.15 -8.90
C VAL A 126 3.96 -29.29 -7.42
N LEU A 127 2.90 -29.16 -6.61
CA LEU A 127 2.90 -29.49 -5.18
C LEU A 127 1.97 -30.68 -4.98
N ALA A 128 2.47 -31.75 -4.35
CA ALA A 128 1.66 -32.93 -3.97
C ALA A 128 1.83 -33.20 -2.48
N ILE A 129 0.73 -33.27 -1.74
CA ILE A 129 0.69 -33.53 -0.30
C ILE A 129 -0.03 -34.84 -0.06
N GLU A 130 0.66 -35.80 0.56
CA GLU A 130 0.20 -37.16 0.88
C GLU A 130 0.17 -37.38 2.40
N PRO A 131 -0.37 -38.49 2.92
CA PRO A 131 -0.49 -38.70 4.36
C PRO A 131 0.79 -38.60 5.18
N HIS A 132 1.97 -38.85 4.58
CA HIS A 132 3.24 -38.90 5.30
C HIS A 132 4.34 -38.05 4.65
N GLU A 133 4.09 -37.48 3.47
CA GLU A 133 5.10 -36.75 2.73
C GLU A 133 4.47 -35.72 1.78
N ALA A 134 5.24 -34.68 1.44
CA ALA A 134 4.90 -33.73 0.41
C ALA A 134 6.07 -33.53 -0.56
N PHE A 135 5.76 -33.12 -1.79
CA PHE A 135 6.74 -32.90 -2.84
C PHE A 135 6.46 -31.58 -3.53
N VAL A 136 7.52 -30.76 -3.66
CA VAL A 136 7.52 -29.61 -4.56
C VAL A 136 8.42 -29.96 -5.75
N ILE A 137 7.87 -29.94 -6.96
CA ILE A 137 8.56 -30.37 -8.17
C ILE A 137 8.50 -29.23 -9.20
N ALA A 138 9.65 -28.73 -9.66
CA ALA A 138 9.72 -27.68 -10.67
C ALA A 138 10.96 -27.85 -11.58
N ALA A 139 11.00 -27.14 -12.71
CA ALA A 139 12.14 -27.19 -13.62
C ALA A 139 13.29 -26.25 -13.15
N THR A 140 12.98 -25.15 -12.45
CA THR A 140 13.91 -24.10 -12.04
C THR A 140 13.88 -23.88 -10.54
N GLY A 141 14.87 -23.14 -10.00
CA GLY A 141 14.89 -22.69 -8.61
C GLY A 141 13.70 -21.78 -8.28
N ALA A 142 13.35 -20.88 -9.17
CA ALA A 142 12.18 -20.02 -9.03
C ALA A 142 10.89 -20.83 -8.88
N GLY A 143 10.67 -21.85 -9.71
CA GLY A 143 9.51 -22.72 -9.59
C GLY A 143 9.48 -23.50 -8.27
N VAL A 144 10.63 -24.03 -7.80
CA VAL A 144 10.74 -24.68 -6.49
C VAL A 144 10.40 -23.68 -5.38
N PHE A 145 10.98 -22.48 -5.44
CA PHE A 145 10.73 -21.44 -4.46
C PHE A 145 9.25 -21.05 -4.38
N TYR A 146 8.58 -20.83 -5.53
CA TYR A 146 7.15 -20.48 -5.56
C TYR A 146 6.24 -21.62 -5.09
N GLY A 147 6.62 -22.87 -5.36
CA GLY A 147 5.94 -24.03 -4.79
C GLY A 147 6.07 -24.09 -3.27
N VAL A 148 7.24 -23.71 -2.74
CA VAL A 148 7.47 -23.55 -1.29
C VAL A 148 6.60 -22.43 -0.73
N GLN A 149 6.46 -21.28 -1.39
CA GLN A 149 5.57 -20.21 -0.90
C GLN A 149 4.12 -20.68 -0.82
N THR A 150 3.65 -21.48 -1.77
CA THR A 150 2.31 -22.09 -1.69
C THR A 150 2.22 -23.12 -0.55
N MET A 151 3.26 -23.93 -0.33
CA MET A 151 3.31 -24.86 0.81
C MET A 151 3.27 -24.12 2.16
N LYS A 152 3.94 -22.97 2.28
CA LYS A 152 3.90 -22.12 3.49
C LYS A 152 2.49 -21.64 3.83
N GLN A 153 1.70 -21.25 2.83
CA GLN A 153 0.30 -20.82 3.04
C GLN A 153 -0.62 -21.97 3.48
N LEU A 154 -0.24 -23.22 3.20
CA LEU A 154 -0.96 -24.43 3.63
C LEU A 154 -0.58 -24.89 5.03
N LEU A 155 0.50 -24.37 5.62
CA LEU A 155 0.86 -24.65 7.01
C LEU A 155 -0.23 -24.12 7.96
N PRO A 156 -0.57 -24.88 9.03
CA PRO A 156 -1.54 -24.40 10.00
C PRO A 156 -0.99 -23.15 10.72
N PRO A 157 -1.75 -22.05 10.80
CA PRO A 157 -1.35 -20.88 11.58
C PRO A 157 -1.16 -21.22 13.06
N ALA A 158 -0.37 -20.44 13.78
CA ALA A 158 -0.14 -20.64 15.21
C ALA A 158 -1.47 -20.69 15.99
N GLY A 159 -1.68 -21.76 16.76
CA GLY A 159 -2.90 -21.98 17.51
C GLY A 159 -4.01 -22.74 16.77
N ALA A 160 -3.87 -22.97 15.46
CA ALA A 160 -4.77 -23.82 14.70
C ALA A 160 -4.47 -25.32 14.91
N ARG A 161 -5.42 -26.17 14.48
CA ARG A 161 -5.22 -27.63 14.48
C ARG A 161 -4.06 -28.00 13.55
N PRO A 162 -3.07 -28.81 14.00
CA PRO A 162 -1.88 -29.14 13.21
C PRO A 162 -2.20 -30.17 12.13
N VAL A 163 -2.84 -29.73 11.05
CA VAL A 163 -3.19 -30.54 9.88
C VAL A 163 -2.81 -29.85 8.59
N LEU A 164 -2.45 -30.66 7.59
CA LEU A 164 -2.24 -30.23 6.21
C LEU A 164 -3.34 -30.82 5.33
N PRO A 165 -3.83 -30.05 4.33
CA PRO A 165 -4.70 -30.62 3.31
C PRO A 165 -3.91 -31.61 2.45
N THR A 166 -4.50 -32.76 2.12
CA THR A 166 -3.92 -33.72 1.17
C THR A 166 -4.47 -33.47 -0.23
N GLY A 167 -3.60 -33.49 -1.25
CA GLY A 167 -4.00 -33.23 -2.62
C GLY A 167 -2.86 -32.76 -3.49
N THR A 168 -3.20 -32.11 -4.60
CA THR A 168 -2.25 -31.66 -5.60
C THR A 168 -2.54 -30.23 -6.05
N VAL A 169 -1.48 -29.46 -6.30
CA VAL A 169 -1.52 -28.15 -6.94
C VAL A 169 -0.63 -28.21 -8.18
N ARG A 170 -1.11 -27.66 -9.29
CA ARG A 170 -0.32 -27.34 -10.49
C ARG A 170 -0.51 -25.86 -10.78
N ASP A 171 0.60 -25.10 -10.88
CA ASP A 171 0.51 -23.67 -10.96
C ASP A 171 1.64 -23.03 -11.78
N TRP A 172 1.34 -21.93 -12.47
CA TRP A 172 2.27 -21.11 -13.26
C TRP A 172 1.70 -19.72 -13.53
N PRO A 173 2.56 -18.71 -13.73
CA PRO A 173 2.10 -17.32 -13.90
C PRO A 173 1.39 -17.08 -15.24
N ALA A 174 0.50 -16.07 -15.26
CA ALA A 174 -0.10 -15.55 -16.47
C ALA A 174 0.83 -14.52 -17.16
N MET A 175 1.50 -13.69 -16.38
CA MET A 175 2.44 -12.68 -16.87
C MET A 175 3.87 -13.04 -16.48
N LYS A 176 4.79 -12.82 -17.40
CA LYS A 176 6.22 -13.13 -17.22
C LYS A 176 6.86 -12.22 -16.15
N TYR A 177 6.52 -10.94 -16.15
CA TYR A 177 7.05 -9.95 -15.24
C TYR A 177 5.93 -9.44 -14.34
N ARG A 178 6.13 -9.50 -13.05
CA ARG A 178 5.15 -9.15 -12.00
C ARG A 178 5.87 -8.27 -11.00
N GLY A 179 5.64 -6.97 -11.10
CA GLY A 179 6.46 -5.99 -10.43
C GLY A 179 5.71 -5.09 -9.47
N ILE A 180 6.48 -4.56 -8.54
CA ILE A 180 6.12 -3.43 -7.69
C ILE A 180 7.09 -2.30 -8.00
N HIS A 181 6.53 -1.11 -8.22
CA HIS A 181 7.24 0.15 -8.28
C HIS A 181 7.09 0.85 -6.93
N ASP A 182 8.18 1.40 -6.41
CA ASP A 182 8.26 1.99 -5.07
C ASP A 182 8.92 3.37 -5.16
N ASP A 183 8.19 4.43 -4.82
CA ASP A 183 8.68 5.80 -4.88
C ASP A 183 9.56 6.12 -3.67
N LEU A 184 10.87 6.15 -3.89
CA LEU A 184 11.88 6.48 -2.89
C LEU A 184 12.28 7.96 -2.89
N SER A 185 11.65 8.79 -3.73
CA SER A 185 12.14 10.16 -4.00
C SER A 185 11.32 11.28 -3.39
N ARG A 186 10.07 11.01 -3.03
CA ARG A 186 9.15 12.05 -2.58
C ARG A 186 8.93 12.06 -1.07
N GLY A 187 9.94 11.73 -0.27
CA GLY A 187 9.91 11.86 1.19
C GLY A 187 10.26 10.58 1.94
N PRO A 188 9.37 9.58 2.05
CA PRO A 188 9.69 8.30 2.67
C PRO A 188 10.89 7.66 2.00
N PHE A 189 11.86 7.24 2.81
CA PHE A 189 13.01 6.49 2.32
C PHE A 189 13.28 5.30 3.26
N PRO A 190 12.97 4.07 2.83
CA PRO A 190 13.00 2.90 3.69
C PRO A 190 14.41 2.57 4.19
N THR A 191 14.47 1.91 5.34
CA THR A 191 15.70 1.27 5.80
C THR A 191 16.00 0.05 4.93
N LEU A 192 17.28 -0.34 4.84
CA LEU A 192 17.67 -1.54 4.09
C LEU A 192 16.98 -2.81 4.63
N ASP A 193 16.80 -2.88 5.94
CA ASP A 193 16.09 -4.02 6.57
C ASP A 193 14.62 -4.06 6.16
N PHE A 194 13.96 -2.92 6.06
CA PHE A 194 12.60 -2.85 5.56
C PHE A 194 12.50 -3.17 4.07
N MET A 195 13.45 -2.71 3.24
CA MET A 195 13.52 -3.11 1.82
C MET A 195 13.67 -4.63 1.67
N LYS A 196 14.48 -5.28 2.50
CA LYS A 196 14.60 -6.75 2.52
C LYS A 196 13.31 -7.42 2.99
N HIS A 197 12.59 -6.80 3.93
CA HIS A 197 11.27 -7.26 4.35
C HIS A 197 10.27 -7.18 3.20
N GLN A 198 10.21 -6.05 2.49
CA GLN A 198 9.42 -5.93 1.25
C GLN A 198 9.74 -7.06 0.27
N MET A 199 11.03 -7.34 0.02
CA MET A 199 11.42 -8.45 -0.89
C MET A 199 10.87 -9.80 -0.43
N ARG A 200 10.88 -10.10 0.88
CA ARG A 200 10.28 -11.35 1.41
C ARG A 200 8.78 -11.43 1.18
N VAL A 201 8.08 -10.34 1.47
CA VAL A 201 6.63 -10.26 1.26
C VAL A 201 6.31 -10.40 -0.23
N PHE A 202 6.96 -9.62 -1.10
CA PHE A 202 6.76 -9.68 -2.55
C PHE A 202 6.98 -11.10 -3.09
N ALA A 203 8.07 -11.73 -2.72
CA ALA A 203 8.39 -13.09 -3.12
C ALA A 203 7.36 -14.11 -2.63
N SER A 204 6.78 -13.92 -1.44
CA SER A 204 5.74 -14.81 -0.90
C SER A 204 4.45 -14.76 -1.72
N PHE A 205 4.19 -13.64 -2.42
CA PHE A 205 3.11 -13.46 -3.39
C PHE A 205 3.58 -13.65 -4.84
N LYS A 206 4.79 -14.18 -5.06
CA LYS A 206 5.35 -14.56 -6.37
C LYS A 206 5.61 -13.37 -7.30
N ILE A 207 5.88 -12.19 -6.75
CA ILE A 207 6.46 -11.03 -7.45
C ILE A 207 7.89 -11.38 -7.83
N ASN A 208 8.34 -10.97 -9.04
CA ASN A 208 9.70 -11.20 -9.53
C ASN A 208 10.41 -9.93 -10.03
N ILE A 209 9.77 -8.77 -9.92
CA ILE A 209 10.35 -7.45 -10.25
C ILE A 209 10.14 -6.50 -9.09
N TYR A 210 11.17 -5.75 -8.72
CA TYR A 210 11.11 -4.59 -7.85
C TYR A 210 11.74 -3.40 -8.56
N SER A 211 10.99 -2.32 -8.75
CA SER A 211 11.46 -1.10 -9.41
C SER A 211 11.49 0.07 -8.42
N PRO A 212 12.63 0.29 -7.74
CA PRO A 212 12.81 1.48 -6.91
C PRO A 212 12.97 2.71 -7.80
N TYR A 213 12.17 3.74 -7.53
CA TYR A 213 12.14 4.99 -8.28
C TYR A 213 13.06 6.03 -7.63
N PHE A 214 14.00 6.52 -8.42
CA PHE A 214 14.97 7.54 -8.02
C PHE A 214 14.83 8.81 -8.86
N GLU A 215 14.74 9.95 -8.22
CA GLU A 215 15.01 11.27 -8.83
C GLU A 215 16.36 11.81 -8.31
N HIS A 216 16.61 11.64 -7.01
CA HIS A 216 17.74 12.20 -6.28
C HIS A 216 18.16 11.32 -5.09
N THR A 217 17.65 10.12 -4.95
CA THR A 217 17.83 9.25 -3.77
C THR A 217 18.77 8.08 -4.02
N LEU A 218 19.51 8.10 -5.12
CA LEU A 218 20.67 7.25 -5.36
C LEU A 218 21.96 8.06 -5.25
N PHE A 219 23.01 7.47 -4.67
CA PHE A 219 24.30 8.16 -4.54
C PHE A 219 25.06 8.16 -5.87
N TYR A 220 25.37 9.34 -6.38
CA TYR A 220 26.17 9.55 -7.59
C TYR A 220 27.47 10.26 -7.24
N PRO A 221 28.65 9.58 -7.28
CA PRO A 221 29.93 10.17 -6.91
C PRO A 221 30.27 11.46 -7.65
N ASN A 222 29.91 11.54 -8.94
CA ASN A 222 30.17 12.69 -9.80
C ASN A 222 29.11 13.80 -9.68
N GLN A 223 27.98 13.53 -9.00
CA GLN A 223 26.85 14.44 -8.87
C GLN A 223 26.42 14.63 -7.40
N PRO A 224 27.34 15.08 -6.53
CA PRO A 224 27.11 15.09 -5.07
C PRO A 224 25.98 16.03 -4.62
N MET A 225 25.54 16.94 -5.50
CA MET A 225 24.41 17.84 -5.21
C MET A 225 23.05 17.15 -5.43
N ALA A 226 23.01 16.01 -6.15
CA ALA A 226 21.76 15.34 -6.47
C ALA A 226 21.09 14.76 -5.21
N ALA A 227 21.87 14.18 -4.28
CA ALA A 227 21.33 13.49 -3.13
C ALA A 227 21.66 14.21 -1.81
N PRO A 228 20.65 14.63 -1.02
CA PRO A 228 20.86 15.14 0.32
C PRO A 228 21.44 14.06 1.26
N PRO A 229 22.21 14.47 2.29
CA PRO A 229 22.73 13.50 3.27
C PRO A 229 21.63 12.67 3.95
N GLY A 230 21.79 11.36 3.98
CA GLY A 230 20.86 10.42 4.62
C GLY A 230 19.66 9.98 3.78
N SER A 231 19.49 10.55 2.57
CA SER A 231 18.39 10.19 1.65
C SER A 231 18.80 9.21 0.54
N ALA A 232 20.09 9.02 0.30
CA ALA A 232 20.55 8.22 -0.82
C ALA A 232 20.78 6.77 -0.45
N LEU A 233 20.43 5.87 -1.37
CA LEU A 233 20.91 4.49 -1.36
C LEU A 233 22.39 4.49 -1.73
N THR A 234 23.21 3.93 -0.87
CA THR A 234 24.66 3.84 -1.11
C THR A 234 24.99 2.62 -1.98
N PRO A 235 26.14 2.60 -2.67
CA PRO A 235 26.55 1.44 -3.48
C PRO A 235 26.57 0.13 -2.68
N GLY A 236 27.04 0.16 -1.42
CA GLY A 236 27.05 -1.03 -0.57
C GLY A 236 25.65 -1.52 -0.21
N GLU A 237 24.71 -0.63 0.04
CA GLU A 237 23.30 -0.99 0.28
C GLU A 237 22.64 -1.52 -0.99
N ALA A 238 22.91 -0.92 -2.15
CA ALA A 238 22.43 -1.40 -3.44
C ALA A 238 22.90 -2.82 -3.74
N GLU A 239 24.22 -3.10 -3.55
CA GLU A 239 24.79 -4.44 -3.71
C GLU A 239 24.12 -5.46 -2.77
N GLU A 240 23.93 -5.08 -1.51
CA GLU A 240 23.29 -5.97 -0.53
C GLU A 240 21.81 -6.23 -0.84
N LEU A 241 21.07 -5.20 -1.26
CA LEU A 241 19.68 -5.33 -1.70
C LEU A 241 19.55 -6.26 -2.91
N VAL A 242 20.35 -6.03 -3.95
CA VAL A 242 20.37 -6.85 -5.18
C VAL A 242 20.70 -8.29 -4.87
N ARG A 243 21.73 -8.53 -4.03
CA ARG A 243 22.11 -9.87 -3.61
C ARG A 243 20.99 -10.58 -2.86
N TYR A 244 20.29 -9.86 -1.97
CA TYR A 244 19.17 -10.40 -1.21
C TYR A 244 17.97 -10.69 -2.12
N ALA A 245 17.58 -9.74 -2.98
CA ALA A 245 16.49 -9.89 -3.94
C ALA A 245 16.69 -11.10 -4.86
N SER A 246 17.93 -11.30 -5.34
CA SER A 246 18.29 -12.46 -6.16
C SER A 246 18.06 -13.80 -5.45
N GLN A 247 18.26 -13.89 -4.14
CA GLN A 247 18.01 -15.12 -3.37
C GLN A 247 16.52 -15.50 -3.31
N VAL A 248 15.64 -14.50 -3.42
CA VAL A 248 14.18 -14.68 -3.43
C VAL A 248 13.59 -14.54 -4.84
N HIS A 249 14.43 -14.66 -5.87
CA HIS A 249 14.05 -14.62 -7.30
C HIS A 249 13.43 -13.31 -7.76
N ILE A 250 13.80 -12.17 -7.15
CA ILE A 250 13.39 -10.83 -7.57
C ILE A 250 14.55 -10.15 -8.32
N THR A 251 14.25 -9.62 -9.49
CA THR A 251 15.13 -8.72 -10.23
C THR A 251 14.85 -7.28 -9.82
N VAL A 252 15.88 -6.56 -9.35
CA VAL A 252 15.76 -5.12 -9.09
C VAL A 252 15.93 -4.38 -10.42
N VAL A 253 14.91 -3.62 -10.82
CA VAL A 253 14.92 -2.77 -12.02
C VAL A 253 15.03 -1.33 -11.58
N PRO A 254 16.23 -0.74 -11.54
CA PRO A 254 16.39 0.63 -11.07
C PRO A 254 15.74 1.60 -12.04
N GLU A 255 15.01 2.54 -11.50
CA GLU A 255 14.39 3.62 -12.25
C GLU A 255 15.02 4.96 -11.86
N GLN A 256 15.61 5.64 -12.85
CA GLN A 256 16.10 7.00 -12.72
C GLN A 256 15.44 7.86 -13.79
N GLU A 257 14.87 8.97 -13.37
CA GLU A 257 14.35 9.95 -14.30
C GLU A 257 15.46 10.50 -15.22
N ALA A 258 15.19 10.47 -16.51
CA ALA A 258 16.10 10.96 -17.55
C ALA A 258 15.52 12.11 -18.38
N PHE A 259 14.29 12.55 -18.09
CA PHE A 259 13.64 13.61 -18.84
C PHE A 259 12.78 14.54 -17.97
N GLY A 260 11.70 14.04 -17.35
CA GLY A 260 10.82 14.75 -16.42
C GLY A 260 11.25 14.62 -14.96
N HIS A 261 10.44 15.13 -14.03
CA HIS A 261 10.54 14.94 -12.56
C HIS A 261 11.91 15.20 -11.90
N LEU A 262 12.77 16.00 -12.52
CA LEU A 262 14.14 16.27 -12.05
C LEU A 262 14.25 17.56 -11.22
N HIS A 263 13.15 18.06 -10.63
CA HIS A 263 13.15 19.29 -9.85
C HIS A 263 14.20 19.27 -8.72
N GLN A 264 14.36 18.15 -8.02
CA GLN A 264 15.30 18.04 -6.91
C GLN A 264 16.77 18.21 -7.34
N VAL A 265 17.09 17.93 -8.59
CA VAL A 265 18.41 18.16 -9.20
C VAL A 265 18.47 19.53 -9.87
N LEU A 266 17.48 19.84 -10.71
CA LEU A 266 17.50 21.05 -11.53
C LEU A 266 17.22 22.37 -10.75
N LYS A 267 16.86 22.29 -9.45
CA LYS A 267 16.78 23.47 -8.59
C LYS A 267 18.12 24.14 -8.30
N TYR A 268 19.24 23.45 -8.55
CA TYR A 268 20.57 23.99 -8.31
C TYR A 268 21.12 24.71 -9.56
N ASP A 269 21.80 25.83 -9.35
CA ASP A 269 22.42 26.62 -10.44
C ASP A 269 23.41 25.80 -11.28
N LEU A 270 24.06 24.83 -10.68
CA LEU A 270 25.00 23.93 -11.35
C LEU A 270 24.40 23.20 -12.58
N TYR A 271 23.10 22.96 -12.57
CA TYR A 271 22.40 22.23 -13.62
C TYR A 271 21.53 23.11 -14.53
N GLN A 272 21.59 24.45 -14.37
CA GLN A 272 20.72 25.35 -15.13
C GLN A 272 20.95 25.29 -16.65
N ASP A 273 22.16 24.97 -17.09
CA ASP A 273 22.46 24.87 -18.53
C ASP A 273 21.78 23.67 -19.23
N VAL A 274 21.33 22.69 -18.47
CA VAL A 274 20.62 21.50 -18.99
C VAL A 274 19.11 21.52 -18.69
N ALA A 275 18.62 22.47 -17.86
CA ALA A 275 17.21 22.61 -17.55
C ALA A 275 16.43 23.27 -18.69
N GLU A 276 15.22 22.81 -18.98
CA GLU A 276 14.32 23.40 -19.99
C GLU A 276 13.91 24.84 -19.59
N THR A 277 13.52 25.02 -18.34
CA THR A 277 13.18 26.30 -17.72
C THR A 277 14.05 26.52 -16.47
N PRO A 278 14.31 27.76 -16.05
CA PRO A 278 15.08 28.03 -14.84
C PRO A 278 14.48 27.35 -13.62
N HIS A 279 15.28 26.53 -12.92
CA HIS A 279 14.89 25.75 -11.75
C HIS A 279 13.65 24.85 -11.97
N GLY A 280 13.42 24.43 -13.23
CA GLY A 280 12.32 23.56 -13.63
C GLY A 280 12.54 22.10 -13.28
N GLN A 281 11.78 21.24 -13.94
CA GLN A 281 11.82 19.80 -13.67
C GLN A 281 12.15 18.94 -14.91
N VAL A 282 12.31 19.56 -16.09
CA VAL A 282 12.51 18.87 -17.36
C VAL A 282 13.90 19.16 -17.91
N LEU A 283 14.63 18.14 -18.35
CA LEU A 283 15.87 18.29 -19.09
C LEU A 283 15.60 18.84 -20.49
N ALA A 284 16.46 19.75 -20.96
CA ALA A 284 16.34 20.32 -22.29
C ALA A 284 17.07 19.46 -23.35
N PRO A 285 16.37 18.85 -24.31
CA PRO A 285 16.99 18.23 -25.47
C PRO A 285 17.92 19.19 -26.24
N GLY A 286 19.07 18.68 -26.67
CA GLY A 286 20.01 19.42 -27.51
C GLY A 286 20.97 20.36 -26.75
N GLN A 287 20.92 20.41 -25.40
CA GLN A 287 21.96 21.10 -24.64
C GLN A 287 23.21 20.21 -24.53
N PRO A 288 24.43 20.79 -24.61
CA PRO A 288 25.66 19.99 -24.64
C PRO A 288 25.87 19.11 -23.40
N GLY A 289 25.35 19.51 -22.23
CA GLY A 289 25.49 18.77 -20.97
C GLY A 289 24.43 17.70 -20.72
N THR A 290 23.30 17.70 -21.44
CA THR A 290 22.14 16.85 -21.11
C THR A 290 22.44 15.35 -21.29
N LEU A 291 22.90 14.92 -22.45
CA LEU A 291 23.23 13.49 -22.68
C LEU A 291 24.45 13.01 -21.88
N PRO A 292 25.52 13.81 -21.67
CA PRO A 292 26.58 13.46 -20.73
C PRO A 292 26.10 13.20 -19.30
N LEU A 293 25.19 14.02 -18.79
CA LEU A 293 24.61 13.85 -17.45
C LEU A 293 23.83 12.53 -17.34
N ILE A 294 22.95 12.27 -18.29
CA ILE A 294 22.17 11.02 -18.37
C ILE A 294 23.12 9.80 -18.45
N LYS A 295 24.14 9.87 -19.29
CA LYS A 295 25.13 8.81 -19.42
C LYS A 295 25.87 8.56 -18.10
N ASP A 296 26.24 9.59 -17.38
CA ASP A 296 26.92 9.50 -16.10
C ASP A 296 26.08 8.73 -15.08
N TRP A 297 24.83 9.16 -14.86
CA TRP A 297 23.89 8.47 -13.96
C TRP A 297 23.69 6.99 -14.32
N PHE A 298 23.31 6.71 -15.56
CA PHE A 298 23.00 5.33 -15.96
C PHE A 298 24.23 4.43 -16.05
N THR A 299 25.44 4.99 -16.17
CA THR A 299 26.66 4.20 -16.07
C THR A 299 26.88 3.70 -14.64
N GLU A 300 26.69 4.57 -13.63
CA GLU A 300 26.75 4.19 -12.20
C GLU A 300 25.66 3.17 -11.86
N ILE A 301 24.41 3.44 -12.25
CA ILE A 301 23.27 2.53 -12.04
C ILE A 301 23.54 1.14 -12.61
N ALA A 302 24.08 1.05 -13.82
CA ALA A 302 24.36 -0.23 -14.48
C ALA A 302 25.48 -1.03 -13.80
N GLN A 303 26.37 -0.36 -13.05
CA GLN A 303 27.40 -1.02 -12.22
C GLN A 303 26.82 -1.56 -10.93
N GLU A 304 25.94 -0.79 -10.27
CA GLU A 304 25.35 -1.16 -8.99
C GLU A 304 24.23 -2.20 -9.13
N PHE A 305 23.48 -2.13 -10.24
CA PHE A 305 22.32 -3.00 -10.48
C PHE A 305 22.55 -3.90 -11.73
N PRO A 306 22.93 -5.15 -11.54
CA PRO A 306 23.14 -6.11 -12.65
C PRO A 306 21.80 -6.60 -13.22
N SER A 307 20.87 -5.69 -13.48
CA SER A 307 19.55 -5.95 -14.06
C SER A 307 19.65 -6.04 -15.60
N PRO A 308 18.87 -6.88 -16.27
CA PRO A 308 18.74 -6.82 -17.72
C PRO A 308 17.95 -5.59 -18.21
N PHE A 309 17.38 -4.81 -17.28
CA PHE A 309 16.52 -3.67 -17.52
C PHE A 309 17.04 -2.42 -16.84
N LEU A 310 16.73 -1.25 -17.43
CA LEU A 310 16.85 0.07 -16.83
C LEU A 310 15.57 0.85 -17.14
N HIS A 311 14.94 1.45 -16.14
CA HIS A 311 13.80 2.32 -16.37
C HIS A 311 14.27 3.78 -16.41
N ILE A 312 13.93 4.49 -17.48
CA ILE A 312 14.42 5.86 -17.73
C ILE A 312 13.39 6.94 -17.38
N GLY A 313 12.24 6.55 -16.79
CA GLY A 313 11.14 7.47 -16.50
C GLY A 313 10.54 8.07 -17.77
N ALA A 314 10.73 9.37 -17.94
CA ALA A 314 10.36 10.16 -19.13
C ALA A 314 8.88 10.50 -19.25
N ASP A 315 8.13 10.47 -18.16
CA ASP A 315 6.75 10.92 -18.06
C ASP A 315 6.65 12.42 -17.77
N GLU A 316 5.44 12.93 -17.87
CA GLU A 316 4.98 14.27 -17.48
C GLU A 316 5.91 15.44 -17.89
N THR A 317 6.52 15.34 -19.06
CA THR A 317 7.44 16.35 -19.60
C THR A 317 6.71 17.61 -20.09
N PHE A 318 5.74 18.13 -19.30
CA PHE A 318 4.85 19.24 -19.69
C PHE A 318 5.58 20.54 -20.01
N ASP A 319 6.76 20.78 -19.44
CA ASP A 319 7.57 21.98 -19.69
C ASP A 319 8.33 21.94 -21.02
N LEU A 320 8.34 20.79 -21.73
CA LEU A 320 8.99 20.67 -23.02
C LEU A 320 8.40 21.67 -24.02
N GLY A 321 9.21 22.59 -24.52
CA GLY A 321 8.79 23.69 -25.37
C GLY A 321 8.41 24.97 -24.62
N ALA A 322 8.45 24.97 -23.30
CA ALA A 322 8.22 26.20 -22.52
C ALA A 322 9.43 27.14 -22.49
N GLY A 323 10.64 26.60 -22.55
CA GLY A 323 11.90 27.32 -22.43
C GLY A 323 12.84 27.15 -23.62
N ARG A 324 13.95 26.43 -23.39
CA ARG A 324 15.08 26.32 -24.36
C ARG A 324 14.66 25.60 -25.65
N THR A 325 13.79 24.62 -25.57
CA THR A 325 13.33 23.85 -26.73
C THR A 325 12.13 24.47 -27.45
N ARG A 326 11.64 25.62 -27.01
CA ARG A 326 10.51 26.33 -27.65
C ARG A 326 10.61 26.45 -29.17
N PRO A 327 11.77 26.85 -29.76
CA PRO A 327 11.89 26.95 -31.23
C PRO A 327 11.70 25.58 -31.90
N GLN A 328 12.21 24.48 -31.29
CA GLN A 328 12.14 23.14 -31.84
C GLN A 328 10.72 22.60 -31.78
N VAL A 329 10.06 22.72 -30.60
CA VAL A 329 8.67 22.26 -30.43
C VAL A 329 7.71 23.06 -31.31
N LYS A 330 7.94 24.39 -31.45
CA LYS A 330 7.16 25.21 -32.38
C LYS A 330 7.31 24.78 -33.83
N ALA A 331 8.49 24.29 -34.24
CA ALA A 331 8.77 23.90 -35.61
C ALA A 331 8.31 22.47 -35.93
N LYS A 332 8.48 21.53 -34.99
CA LYS A 332 8.29 20.09 -35.23
C LYS A 332 7.06 19.49 -34.52
N GLY A 333 6.52 20.16 -33.50
CA GLY A 333 5.54 19.63 -32.56
C GLY A 333 6.16 18.93 -31.35
N TYR A 334 5.37 18.72 -30.30
CA TYR A 334 5.78 18.07 -29.05
C TYR A 334 6.25 16.62 -29.28
N GLY A 335 5.38 15.76 -29.86
CA GLY A 335 5.65 14.34 -30.04
C GLY A 335 6.94 14.02 -30.79
N PRO A 336 7.22 14.64 -31.97
CA PRO A 336 8.49 14.44 -32.65
C PRO A 336 9.73 14.86 -31.85
N VAL A 337 9.66 15.95 -31.05
CA VAL A 337 10.81 16.39 -30.23
C VAL A 337 11.01 15.41 -29.06
N TYR A 338 9.95 14.96 -28.43
CA TYR A 338 9.99 13.95 -27.38
C TYR A 338 10.62 12.64 -27.90
N VAL A 339 10.11 12.09 -29.00
CA VAL A 339 10.61 10.85 -29.60
C VAL A 339 12.06 10.97 -30.06
N ASP A 340 12.44 12.11 -30.69
CA ASP A 340 13.82 12.35 -31.09
C ASP A 340 14.76 12.35 -29.87
N PHE A 341 14.32 12.83 -28.70
CA PHE A 341 15.13 12.81 -27.50
C PHE A 341 15.21 11.42 -26.86
N LEU A 342 14.09 10.67 -26.79
CA LEU A 342 14.13 9.29 -26.33
C LEU A 342 15.08 8.43 -27.18
N LYS A 343 15.14 8.63 -28.51
CA LYS A 343 16.12 7.97 -29.37
C LYS A 343 17.56 8.31 -28.99
N GLN A 344 17.83 9.58 -28.69
CA GLN A 344 19.16 10.00 -28.26
C GLN A 344 19.55 9.39 -26.92
N ILE A 345 18.60 9.29 -25.96
CA ILE A 345 18.80 8.58 -24.69
C ILE A 345 19.07 7.09 -24.96
N HIS A 346 18.27 6.44 -25.77
CA HIS A 346 18.45 5.05 -26.17
C HIS A 346 19.86 4.82 -26.75
N ASP A 347 20.27 5.66 -27.69
CA ASP A 347 21.56 5.52 -28.38
C ASP A 347 22.76 5.74 -27.43
N VAL A 348 22.66 6.71 -26.51
CA VAL A 348 23.75 7.00 -25.55
C VAL A 348 23.88 5.91 -24.50
N LEU A 349 22.79 5.22 -24.16
CA LEU A 349 22.74 4.12 -23.19
C LEU A 349 22.93 2.73 -23.82
N ALA A 350 22.87 2.60 -25.15
CA ALA A 350 23.06 1.32 -25.84
C ALA A 350 24.32 0.53 -25.46
N PRO A 351 25.50 1.19 -25.19
CA PRO A 351 26.70 0.47 -24.73
C PRO A 351 26.55 -0.26 -23.40
N LEU A 352 25.53 0.05 -22.59
CA LEU A 352 25.25 -0.64 -21.33
C LEU A 352 24.63 -2.03 -21.54
N HIS A 353 24.15 -2.34 -22.76
CA HIS A 353 23.51 -3.61 -23.11
C HIS A 353 22.33 -3.98 -22.21
N ARG A 354 21.49 -2.99 -21.85
CA ARG A 354 20.26 -3.16 -21.07
C ARG A 354 19.05 -2.78 -21.92
N ARG A 355 17.92 -3.42 -21.69
CA ARG A 355 16.65 -2.99 -22.27
C ARG A 355 16.10 -1.82 -21.48
N LEU A 356 15.67 -0.77 -22.15
CA LEU A 356 15.13 0.42 -21.52
C LEU A 356 13.61 0.31 -21.36
N LEU A 357 13.11 0.63 -20.19
CA LEU A 357 11.70 0.88 -19.93
C LEU A 357 11.47 2.39 -19.88
N PHE A 358 10.27 2.85 -20.25
CA PHE A 358 9.86 4.26 -20.14
C PHE A 358 8.35 4.35 -19.93
N TRP A 359 7.91 5.39 -19.24
CA TRP A 359 6.49 5.64 -19.03
C TRP A 359 5.77 6.02 -20.33
N GLY A 360 4.56 5.50 -20.50
CA GLY A 360 3.85 5.49 -21.77
C GLY A 360 2.97 6.71 -22.08
N ASP A 361 3.20 7.87 -21.49
CA ASP A 361 2.40 9.09 -21.68
C ASP A 361 2.19 9.48 -23.14
N ILE A 362 3.27 9.35 -23.94
CA ILE A 362 3.25 9.70 -25.34
C ILE A 362 2.20 8.93 -26.13
N GLY A 363 1.84 7.72 -25.68
CA GLY A 363 0.79 6.91 -26.30
C GLY A 363 -0.59 7.57 -26.23
N GLY A 364 -0.84 8.33 -25.17
CA GLY A 364 -2.07 9.14 -25.02
C GLY A 364 -1.95 10.52 -25.64
N ALA A 365 -0.79 11.17 -25.48
CA ALA A 365 -0.55 12.55 -25.93
C ALA A 365 -0.40 12.66 -27.46
N ASP A 366 0.37 11.79 -28.08
CA ASP A 366 0.60 11.73 -29.54
C ASP A 366 0.77 10.26 -30.01
N PRO A 367 -0.30 9.49 -30.16
CA PRO A 367 -0.22 8.09 -30.59
C PRO A 367 0.49 7.88 -31.93
N ALA A 368 0.50 8.88 -32.81
CA ALA A 368 1.18 8.78 -34.09
C ALA A 368 2.71 8.81 -33.94
N ALA A 369 3.22 9.52 -32.96
CA ALA A 369 4.65 9.60 -32.67
C ALA A 369 5.25 8.28 -32.15
N VAL A 370 4.43 7.41 -31.53
CA VAL A 370 4.85 6.10 -30.99
C VAL A 370 5.53 5.22 -32.05
N ALA A 371 5.10 5.32 -33.31
CA ALA A 371 5.72 4.59 -34.43
C ALA A 371 7.21 4.88 -34.59
N GLY A 372 7.65 6.06 -34.16
CA GLY A 372 9.05 6.49 -34.23
C GLY A 372 9.96 5.95 -33.12
N LEU A 373 9.45 5.39 -32.03
CA LEU A 373 10.25 4.89 -30.91
C LEU A 373 11.07 3.64 -31.27
N PRO A 374 12.25 3.42 -30.65
CA PRO A 374 13.01 2.18 -30.75
C PRO A 374 12.17 0.98 -30.30
N LYS A 375 12.14 -0.10 -31.07
CA LYS A 375 11.21 -1.23 -30.84
C LYS A 375 11.70 -2.24 -29.81
N ASP A 376 12.94 -2.15 -29.40
CA ASP A 376 13.55 -2.94 -28.33
C ASP A 376 13.33 -2.33 -26.93
N MET A 377 12.81 -1.10 -26.85
CA MET A 377 12.34 -0.50 -25.60
C MET A 377 11.03 -1.15 -25.17
N ILE A 378 10.76 -1.12 -23.87
CA ILE A 378 9.52 -1.57 -23.26
C ILE A 378 8.72 -0.32 -22.85
N ALA A 379 7.51 -0.19 -23.39
CA ALA A 379 6.62 0.87 -22.99
C ALA A 379 5.84 0.47 -21.73
N VAL A 380 5.73 1.41 -20.77
CA VAL A 380 5.00 1.21 -19.52
C VAL A 380 3.80 2.18 -19.49
N PRO A 381 2.69 1.86 -20.19
CA PRO A 381 1.46 2.64 -20.08
C PRO A 381 0.91 2.55 -18.66
N TRP A 382 0.50 3.71 -18.11
CA TRP A 382 0.03 3.84 -16.75
C TRP A 382 -1.34 4.52 -16.66
N ASN A 383 -2.10 4.17 -15.65
CA ASN A 383 -3.33 4.82 -15.24
C ASN A 383 -3.71 4.35 -13.84
N TYR A 384 -4.27 5.23 -13.02
CA TYR A 384 -4.52 4.99 -11.61
C TYR A 384 -6.01 5.09 -11.24
N TRP A 385 -6.87 5.24 -12.22
CA TRP A 385 -8.31 5.38 -12.01
C TRP A 385 -9.05 4.11 -12.42
N ASP A 386 -10.09 3.76 -11.68
CA ASP A 386 -11.03 2.72 -12.09
C ASP A 386 -11.80 3.20 -13.33
N THR A 387 -11.56 2.56 -14.47
CA THR A 387 -12.17 2.90 -15.76
C THR A 387 -12.76 1.67 -16.42
N THR A 388 -13.65 1.88 -17.41
CA THR A 388 -14.32 0.80 -18.12
C THR A 388 -13.40 0.01 -19.06
N GLY A 389 -12.16 0.42 -19.29
CA GLY A 389 -11.18 -0.27 -20.13
C GLY A 389 -9.92 0.57 -20.37
N PHE A 390 -8.83 -0.13 -20.66
CA PHE A 390 -7.47 0.43 -20.77
C PHE A 390 -6.88 0.29 -22.17
N ASP A 391 -7.65 -0.17 -23.16
CA ASP A 391 -7.21 -0.41 -24.52
C ASP A 391 -6.48 0.78 -25.15
N LYS A 392 -7.01 1.99 -24.96
CA LYS A 392 -6.46 3.22 -25.53
C LYS A 392 -5.05 3.54 -25.06
N MET A 393 -4.65 3.03 -23.90
CA MET A 393 -3.32 3.24 -23.33
C MET A 393 -2.32 2.20 -23.83
N ILE A 394 -2.77 0.96 -24.02
CA ILE A 394 -1.91 -0.17 -24.41
C ILE A 394 -1.76 -0.27 -25.93
N GLU A 395 -2.86 -0.15 -26.68
CA GLU A 395 -2.91 -0.40 -28.12
C GLU A 395 -1.93 0.42 -28.97
N PRO A 396 -1.64 1.70 -28.71
CA PRO A 396 -0.68 2.45 -29.51
C PRO A 396 0.69 1.76 -29.58
N PHE A 397 1.18 1.24 -28.45
CA PHE A 397 2.45 0.53 -28.36
C PHE A 397 2.38 -0.88 -28.95
N ALA A 398 1.34 -1.64 -28.61
CA ALA A 398 1.14 -2.99 -29.14
C ALA A 398 1.03 -2.97 -30.69
N LYS A 399 0.27 -2.02 -31.28
CA LYS A 399 0.16 -1.84 -32.73
C LYS A 399 1.48 -1.40 -33.39
N ALA A 400 2.32 -0.69 -32.62
CA ALA A 400 3.66 -0.32 -33.05
C ALA A 400 4.67 -1.48 -32.91
N GLY A 401 4.29 -2.66 -32.44
CA GLY A 401 5.15 -3.83 -32.23
C GLY A 401 6.12 -3.70 -31.06
N MET A 402 5.79 -2.88 -30.06
CA MET A 402 6.57 -2.73 -28.82
C MET A 402 6.05 -3.68 -27.74
N GLU A 403 6.95 -4.19 -26.91
CA GLU A 403 6.61 -4.87 -25.68
C GLU A 403 6.04 -3.86 -24.68
N THR A 404 5.00 -4.27 -23.93
CA THR A 404 4.37 -3.41 -22.91
C THR A 404 4.34 -4.09 -21.57
N TRP A 405 4.51 -3.28 -20.50
CA TRP A 405 4.17 -3.61 -19.13
C TRP A 405 3.10 -2.62 -18.66
N VAL A 406 1.98 -3.09 -18.17
CA VAL A 406 0.91 -2.19 -17.69
C VAL A 406 1.19 -1.75 -16.26
N ALA A 407 0.95 -0.47 -15.94
CA ALA A 407 1.20 0.07 -14.62
C ALA A 407 -0.09 0.61 -13.98
N PRO A 408 -0.82 -0.23 -13.22
CA PRO A 408 -1.87 0.23 -12.32
C PRO A 408 -1.29 0.86 -11.06
N GLY A 409 -2.11 1.58 -10.28
CA GLY A 409 -1.70 2.23 -9.04
C GLY A 409 -2.45 1.76 -7.81
N ASP A 410 -1.78 1.89 -6.67
CA ASP A 410 -2.30 1.55 -5.34
C ASP A 410 -3.32 2.56 -4.80
N ALA A 411 -3.47 3.71 -5.45
CA ALA A 411 -4.33 4.82 -5.05
C ALA A 411 -3.98 5.39 -3.65
N ASN A 412 -2.71 5.44 -3.32
CA ASN A 412 -2.19 5.94 -2.04
C ASN A 412 -1.78 7.42 -2.07
N TRP A 413 -1.40 7.98 -3.23
CA TRP A 413 -0.94 9.36 -3.34
C TRP A 413 -2.01 10.36 -2.88
N LYS A 414 -1.58 11.38 -2.10
CA LYS A 414 -2.46 12.39 -1.49
C LYS A 414 -3.55 11.82 -0.58
N GLN A 415 -3.28 10.68 0.04
CA GLN A 415 -4.22 10.02 0.94
C GLN A 415 -3.62 9.82 2.33
N VAL A 416 -4.45 9.92 3.36
CA VAL A 416 -4.07 9.51 4.72
C VAL A 416 -4.13 8.00 4.93
N TYR A 417 -4.74 7.28 4.00
CA TYR A 417 -4.80 5.82 3.88
C TYR A 417 -5.21 5.48 2.44
N PRO A 418 -4.67 4.44 1.79
CA PRO A 418 -4.98 4.10 0.39
C PRO A 418 -6.48 3.90 0.11
N VAL A 419 -6.94 4.35 -1.08
CA VAL A 419 -8.33 4.17 -1.52
C VAL A 419 -8.50 2.81 -2.19
N ALA A 420 -8.50 1.74 -1.40
CA ALA A 420 -8.44 0.36 -1.86
C ALA A 420 -9.51 0.01 -2.92
N LYS A 421 -10.71 0.58 -2.85
CA LYS A 421 -11.76 0.36 -3.84
C LYS A 421 -11.35 0.82 -5.24
N THR A 422 -10.75 2.00 -5.35
CA THR A 422 -10.23 2.54 -6.62
C THR A 422 -9.05 1.69 -7.11
N ALA A 423 -8.12 1.36 -6.22
CA ALA A 423 -6.98 0.51 -6.53
C ALA A 423 -7.40 -0.86 -7.07
N PHE A 424 -8.32 -1.54 -6.41
CA PHE A 424 -8.80 -2.86 -6.86
C PHE A 424 -9.42 -2.83 -8.26
N GLY A 425 -10.30 -1.87 -8.55
CA GLY A 425 -10.91 -1.73 -9.87
C GLY A 425 -9.89 -1.43 -10.96
N ASN A 426 -8.96 -0.52 -10.66
CA ASN A 426 -7.86 -0.16 -11.55
C ASN A 426 -6.92 -1.35 -11.83
N ILE A 427 -6.40 -1.99 -10.78
CA ILE A 427 -5.48 -3.12 -10.88
C ILE A 427 -6.12 -4.29 -11.65
N GLN A 428 -7.34 -4.68 -11.27
CA GLN A 428 -8.07 -5.77 -11.94
C GLN A 428 -8.25 -5.50 -13.42
N GLY A 429 -8.78 -4.33 -13.76
CA GLY A 429 -9.10 -3.97 -15.13
C GLY A 429 -7.85 -3.82 -16.00
N PHE A 430 -6.83 -3.11 -15.50
CA PHE A 430 -5.64 -2.82 -16.30
C PHE A 430 -4.78 -4.06 -16.54
N ILE A 431 -4.59 -4.91 -15.53
CA ILE A 431 -3.84 -6.17 -15.69
C ILE A 431 -4.60 -7.14 -16.60
N ARG A 432 -5.93 -7.27 -16.44
CA ARG A 432 -6.76 -8.08 -17.35
C ARG A 432 -6.62 -7.63 -18.80
N ASP A 433 -6.73 -6.33 -19.06
CA ASP A 433 -6.64 -5.79 -20.42
C ASP A 433 -5.22 -5.88 -20.97
N GLY A 434 -4.19 -5.72 -20.11
CA GLY A 434 -2.80 -5.97 -20.44
C GLY A 434 -2.58 -7.41 -20.90
N GLN A 435 -3.04 -8.40 -20.15
CA GLN A 435 -2.96 -9.82 -20.54
C GLN A 435 -3.65 -10.07 -21.88
N ARG A 436 -4.86 -9.53 -22.08
CA ARG A 436 -5.63 -9.67 -23.31
C ARG A 436 -4.93 -9.06 -24.54
N LEU A 437 -4.23 -7.96 -24.35
CA LEU A 437 -3.52 -7.23 -25.41
C LEU A 437 -2.05 -7.66 -25.58
N GLY A 438 -1.60 -8.69 -24.83
CA GLY A 438 -0.28 -9.29 -24.97
C GLY A 438 0.84 -8.57 -24.22
N SER A 439 0.52 -7.76 -23.22
CA SER A 439 1.53 -7.22 -22.29
C SER A 439 2.24 -8.36 -21.56
N THR A 440 3.56 -8.28 -21.47
CA THR A 440 4.37 -9.31 -20.83
C THR A 440 4.59 -9.09 -19.34
N GLY A 441 4.32 -7.87 -18.86
CA GLY A 441 4.52 -7.49 -17.47
C GLY A 441 3.42 -6.58 -16.92
N ALA A 442 3.35 -6.55 -15.60
CA ALA A 442 2.61 -5.58 -14.81
C ALA A 442 3.54 -4.98 -13.75
N LEU A 443 3.41 -3.68 -13.51
CA LEU A 443 4.18 -2.93 -12.52
C LEU A 443 3.19 -2.12 -11.68
N THR A 444 2.73 -2.66 -10.55
CA THR A 444 1.83 -1.92 -9.65
C THR A 444 2.61 -0.85 -8.91
N THR A 445 2.12 0.39 -8.94
CA THR A 445 2.86 1.56 -8.47
C THR A 445 2.37 2.05 -7.12
N VAL A 446 3.32 2.46 -6.28
CA VAL A 446 3.15 3.24 -5.05
C VAL A 446 3.79 4.60 -5.29
N TRP A 447 3.07 5.69 -4.99
CA TRP A 447 3.54 7.06 -5.15
C TRP A 447 3.40 7.87 -3.86
N ASN A 448 4.41 8.67 -3.54
CA ASN A 448 4.49 9.48 -2.33
C ASN A 448 4.41 10.98 -2.62
N ASP A 449 3.51 11.42 -3.50
CA ASP A 449 3.41 12.81 -4.01
C ASP A 449 3.28 13.87 -2.91
N ASP A 450 2.68 13.54 -1.77
CA ASP A 450 2.50 14.40 -0.60
C ASP A 450 3.67 14.35 0.39
N GLY A 451 4.59 13.41 0.21
CA GLY A 451 5.78 13.23 1.04
C GLY A 451 5.54 12.58 2.39
N GLU A 452 4.39 11.95 2.61
CA GLU A 452 3.98 11.40 3.90
C GLU A 452 3.39 9.97 3.86
N GLY A 453 3.50 9.28 2.72
CA GLY A 453 3.06 7.90 2.57
C GLY A 453 3.80 6.95 3.53
N LEU A 454 3.12 5.90 3.95
CA LEU A 454 3.66 4.83 4.79
C LEU A 454 3.43 3.50 4.07
N PHE A 455 4.51 2.85 3.62
CA PHE A 455 4.41 1.64 2.81
C PHE A 455 3.63 0.50 3.48
N ASN A 456 3.66 0.44 4.82
CA ASN A 456 2.88 -0.52 5.57
C ASN A 456 1.35 -0.31 5.47
N GLU A 457 0.87 0.83 4.97
CA GLU A 457 -0.54 1.07 4.67
C GLU A 457 -0.97 0.51 3.31
N ASP A 458 -0.01 0.23 2.39
CA ASP A 458 -0.28 -0.08 0.99
C ASP A 458 -0.52 -1.59 0.72
N TRP A 459 -0.16 -2.48 1.64
CA TRP A 459 -0.16 -3.92 1.41
C TRP A 459 -1.46 -4.50 0.87
N TYR A 460 -2.62 -3.99 1.33
CA TYR A 460 -3.92 -4.57 0.99
C TYR A 460 -4.24 -4.52 -0.50
N SER A 461 -4.10 -3.39 -1.13
CA SER A 461 -4.35 -3.25 -2.56
C SER A 461 -3.13 -3.63 -3.40
N LEU A 462 -1.93 -3.33 -2.93
CA LEU A 462 -0.68 -3.61 -3.64
C LEU A 462 -0.49 -5.11 -3.93
N LEU A 463 -0.72 -5.97 -2.93
CA LEU A 463 -0.60 -7.42 -3.09
C LEU A 463 -1.68 -8.02 -4.00
N PHE A 464 -2.80 -7.34 -4.22
CA PHE A 464 -3.75 -7.74 -5.25
C PHE A 464 -3.15 -7.62 -6.66
N GLY A 465 -2.25 -6.67 -6.89
CA GLY A 465 -1.47 -6.58 -8.13
C GLY A 465 -0.66 -7.84 -8.41
N ALA A 466 -0.03 -8.41 -7.39
CA ALA A 466 0.66 -9.70 -7.47
C ALA A 466 -0.28 -10.84 -7.88
N VAL A 467 -1.45 -10.89 -7.24
CA VAL A 467 -2.49 -11.90 -7.52
C VAL A 467 -3.00 -11.77 -8.95
N ALA A 468 -3.33 -10.56 -9.39
CA ALA A 468 -3.86 -10.30 -10.72
C ALA A 468 -2.84 -10.60 -11.84
N ALA A 469 -1.57 -10.32 -11.61
CA ALA A 469 -0.51 -10.60 -12.59
C ALA A 469 -0.14 -12.11 -12.66
N TRP A 470 -0.32 -12.85 -11.56
CA TRP A 470 -0.12 -14.30 -11.53
C TRP A 470 -1.27 -15.06 -12.16
N GLN A 471 -2.51 -14.68 -11.85
CA GLN A 471 -3.73 -15.36 -12.30
C GLN A 471 -4.10 -14.97 -13.74
N PRO A 472 -4.72 -15.87 -14.52
CA PRO A 472 -5.18 -15.54 -15.88
C PRO A 472 -6.49 -14.74 -15.85
N GLY A 473 -6.58 -13.76 -16.72
CA GLY A 473 -7.80 -13.01 -16.94
C GLY A 473 -8.20 -12.11 -15.77
N GLU A 474 -9.46 -12.12 -15.39
CA GLU A 474 -9.99 -11.27 -14.34
C GLU A 474 -9.92 -11.95 -12.97
N SER A 475 -9.06 -11.45 -12.09
CA SER A 475 -8.94 -11.95 -10.73
C SER A 475 -10.09 -11.49 -9.86
N SER A 476 -10.59 -12.36 -8.97
CA SER A 476 -11.73 -12.06 -8.12
C SER A 476 -11.33 -11.18 -6.92
N ILE A 477 -11.77 -9.92 -6.90
CA ILE A 477 -11.62 -9.01 -5.76
C ILE A 477 -12.24 -9.61 -4.49
N PRO A 478 -13.51 -10.10 -4.47
CA PRO A 478 -14.09 -10.67 -3.26
C PRO A 478 -13.30 -11.87 -2.72
N ALA A 479 -12.83 -12.78 -3.57
CA ALA A 479 -12.05 -13.93 -3.13
C ALA A 479 -10.69 -13.51 -2.51
N TYR A 480 -10.06 -12.49 -3.06
CA TYR A 480 -8.86 -11.89 -2.48
C TYR A 480 -9.13 -11.29 -1.11
N GLN A 481 -10.15 -10.44 -1.01
CA GLN A 481 -10.54 -9.78 0.23
C GLN A 481 -10.85 -10.77 1.36
N ASP A 482 -11.55 -11.86 1.04
CA ASP A 482 -11.88 -12.90 2.02
C ASP A 482 -10.64 -13.69 2.49
N ALA A 483 -9.61 -13.80 1.66
CA ALA A 483 -8.39 -14.56 1.96
C ALA A 483 -7.29 -13.74 2.62
N TYR A 484 -7.24 -12.42 2.38
CA TYR A 484 -6.12 -11.54 2.71
C TYR A 484 -5.71 -11.60 4.18
N GLY A 485 -6.62 -11.33 5.11
CA GLY A 485 -6.30 -11.30 6.55
C GLY A 485 -5.74 -12.62 7.06
N ARG A 486 -6.24 -13.75 6.52
CA ARG A 486 -5.71 -15.06 6.88
C ARG A 486 -4.32 -15.32 6.30
N ILE A 487 -4.10 -14.99 5.03
CA ILE A 487 -2.85 -15.33 4.32
C ILE A 487 -1.74 -14.34 4.70
N PHE A 488 -2.05 -13.05 4.78
CA PHE A 488 -1.04 -12.02 5.05
C PHE A 488 -0.80 -11.83 6.55
N HIS A 489 -1.84 -11.84 7.37
CA HIS A 489 -1.73 -11.58 8.81
C HIS A 489 -1.88 -12.82 9.70
N GLY A 490 -2.22 -13.98 9.15
CA GLY A 490 -2.54 -15.17 9.96
C GLY A 490 -3.83 -15.00 10.77
N ASP A 491 -4.70 -14.08 10.41
CA ASP A 491 -5.95 -13.81 11.12
C ASP A 491 -6.98 -14.92 10.89
N LEU A 492 -7.30 -15.65 11.94
CA LEU A 492 -8.33 -16.70 11.93
C LEU A 492 -9.72 -16.17 12.32
N SER A 493 -9.80 -14.92 12.79
CA SER A 493 -11.05 -14.31 13.24
C SER A 493 -11.84 -13.61 12.12
N GLY A 494 -11.17 -13.27 11.00
CA GLY A 494 -11.72 -12.48 9.90
C GLY A 494 -11.83 -10.98 10.19
N LYS A 495 -11.40 -10.54 11.37
CA LYS A 495 -11.58 -9.16 11.81
C LYS A 495 -10.68 -8.16 11.09
N VAL A 496 -9.52 -8.61 10.60
CA VAL A 496 -8.66 -7.77 9.75
C VAL A 496 -9.37 -7.46 8.41
N ASN A 497 -9.98 -8.47 7.78
CA ASN A 497 -10.77 -8.25 6.57
C ASN A 497 -11.98 -7.34 6.82
N ASP A 498 -12.62 -7.44 7.98
CA ASP A 498 -13.74 -6.57 8.33
C ASP A 498 -13.26 -5.14 8.62
N ALA A 499 -12.07 -4.94 9.22
CA ALA A 499 -11.48 -3.62 9.40
C ALA A 499 -11.17 -2.94 8.06
N GLU A 500 -10.63 -3.67 7.08
CA GLU A 500 -10.42 -3.14 5.72
C GLU A 500 -11.72 -2.71 5.05
N LYS A 501 -12.81 -3.48 5.21
CA LYS A 501 -14.13 -3.10 4.70
C LYS A 501 -14.64 -1.80 5.34
N GLU A 502 -14.42 -1.61 6.64
CA GLU A 502 -14.78 -0.38 7.33
C GLU A 502 -13.94 0.81 6.83
N LEU A 503 -12.63 0.65 6.58
CA LEU A 503 -11.80 1.69 5.98
C LEU A 503 -12.23 2.05 4.56
N MET A 504 -12.59 1.06 3.74
CA MET A 504 -13.19 1.30 2.43
C MET A 504 -14.51 2.09 2.54
N ALA A 505 -15.35 1.80 3.52
CA ALA A 505 -16.61 2.52 3.76
C ALA A 505 -16.36 3.96 4.25
N ALA A 506 -15.33 4.19 5.07
CA ALA A 506 -14.89 5.54 5.45
C ALA A 506 -14.49 6.38 4.23
N HIS A 507 -13.71 5.80 3.29
CA HIS A 507 -13.39 6.46 2.02
C HIS A 507 -14.63 6.70 1.13
N GLU A 508 -15.62 5.80 1.15
CA GLU A 508 -16.87 6.03 0.44
C GLU A 508 -17.66 7.24 0.99
N ALA A 509 -17.61 7.48 2.30
CA ALA A 509 -18.19 8.68 2.91
C ALA A 509 -17.49 9.96 2.42
N LEU A 510 -16.14 9.96 2.35
CA LEU A 510 -15.37 11.05 1.75
C LEU A 510 -15.72 11.23 0.26
N GLY A 511 -15.84 10.14 -0.49
CA GLY A 511 -16.25 10.17 -1.89
C GLY A 511 -17.62 10.78 -2.11
N LYS A 512 -18.62 10.45 -1.27
CA LYS A 512 -19.96 11.06 -1.29
C LYS A 512 -19.91 12.57 -1.00
N ALA A 513 -18.98 13.02 -0.16
CA ALA A 513 -18.73 14.44 0.08
C ALA A 513 -17.99 15.14 -1.08
N GLY A 514 -17.58 14.39 -2.13
CA GLY A 514 -16.84 14.92 -3.27
C GLY A 514 -15.37 15.25 -2.94
N ILE A 515 -14.80 14.53 -1.99
CA ILE A 515 -13.40 14.69 -1.53
C ILE A 515 -12.50 13.60 -2.12
N GLY A 516 -13.01 12.42 -2.32
CA GLY A 516 -12.52 11.20 -2.98
C GLY A 516 -11.01 10.91 -2.94
N MET A 517 -10.18 11.69 -3.62
CA MET A 517 -8.74 11.39 -3.80
C MET A 517 -7.83 12.51 -3.25
N GLU A 518 -8.21 13.18 -2.17
CA GLU A 518 -7.44 14.28 -1.57
C GLU A 518 -7.59 14.31 -0.03
N SER A 519 -7.66 13.16 0.63
CA SER A 519 -7.87 13.10 2.08
C SER A 519 -6.71 13.71 2.87
N ASP A 520 -5.47 13.64 2.38
CA ASP A 520 -4.32 14.33 2.97
C ASP A 520 -4.54 15.85 3.01
N GLY A 521 -4.89 16.47 1.89
CA GLY A 521 -5.17 17.91 1.84
C GLY A 521 -6.28 18.32 2.80
N ILE A 522 -7.29 17.48 2.99
CA ILE A 522 -8.38 17.74 3.95
C ILE A 522 -7.93 17.53 5.39
N PHE A 523 -7.04 16.57 5.66
CA PHE A 523 -6.45 16.34 6.97
C PHE A 523 -5.71 17.59 7.51
N TRP A 524 -5.04 18.35 6.64
CA TRP A 524 -4.31 19.57 7.00
C TRP A 524 -5.14 20.85 6.88
N LEU A 525 -6.29 20.81 6.21
CA LEU A 525 -7.09 21.99 5.93
C LEU A 525 -7.70 22.58 7.20
N ASP A 526 -7.50 23.88 7.42
CA ASP A 526 -8.21 24.62 8.45
C ASP A 526 -9.71 24.76 8.13
N PRO A 527 -10.62 24.19 8.96
CA PRO A 527 -12.07 24.25 8.73
C PRO A 527 -12.63 25.68 8.65
N TRP A 528 -11.98 26.67 9.28
CA TRP A 528 -12.42 28.06 9.29
C TRP A 528 -11.87 28.88 8.13
N SER A 529 -10.91 28.36 7.39
CA SER A 529 -10.47 28.99 6.14
C SER A 529 -11.60 29.03 5.11
N ARG A 530 -11.50 29.89 4.10
CA ARG A 530 -12.50 29.96 3.00
C ARG A 530 -12.70 28.60 2.33
N GLN A 531 -11.64 27.86 2.10
CA GLN A 531 -11.68 26.52 1.50
C GLN A 531 -12.28 25.52 2.48
N GLY A 532 -11.89 25.58 3.76
CA GLY A 532 -12.42 24.73 4.82
C GLY A 532 -13.93 24.86 4.99
N GLN A 533 -14.46 26.10 4.97
CA GLN A 533 -15.91 26.33 5.01
C GLN A 533 -16.65 25.71 3.81
N ALA A 534 -16.06 25.75 2.61
CA ALA A 534 -16.64 25.11 1.43
C ALA A 534 -16.65 23.58 1.54
N VAL A 535 -15.63 23.01 2.17
CA VAL A 535 -15.56 21.57 2.49
C VAL A 535 -16.53 21.22 3.61
N SER A 536 -16.64 22.04 4.67
CA SER A 536 -17.56 21.82 5.80
C SER A 536 -19.00 21.60 5.33
N VAL A 537 -19.49 22.39 4.37
CA VAL A 537 -20.85 22.25 3.82
C VAL A 537 -21.11 20.84 3.26
N LYS A 538 -20.10 20.21 2.68
CA LYS A 538 -20.21 18.89 2.05
C LYS A 538 -19.91 17.74 3.03
N LEU A 539 -18.94 17.94 3.90
CA LEU A 539 -18.44 16.90 4.78
C LEU A 539 -19.26 16.72 6.06
N LEU A 540 -19.72 17.81 6.70
CA LEU A 540 -20.43 17.74 7.99
C LEU A 540 -21.63 16.78 7.98
N PRO A 541 -22.47 16.68 6.92
CA PRO A 541 -23.55 15.70 6.88
C PRO A 541 -23.10 14.24 6.86
N LEU A 542 -21.84 13.99 6.50
CA LEU A 542 -21.24 12.66 6.34
C LEU A 542 -20.14 12.37 7.35
N ALA A 543 -19.71 13.38 8.13
CA ALA A 543 -18.64 13.21 9.12
C ALA A 543 -18.98 12.15 10.18
N PRO A 544 -20.22 12.04 10.72
CA PRO A 544 -20.56 10.94 11.63
C PRO A 544 -20.44 9.55 10.99
N GLU A 545 -20.78 9.40 9.68
CA GLU A 545 -20.63 8.15 8.94
C GLU A 545 -19.15 7.81 8.77
N LEU A 546 -18.33 8.78 8.34
CA LEU A 546 -16.89 8.65 8.20
C LEU A 546 -16.24 8.20 9.51
N ARG A 547 -16.51 8.91 10.60
CA ARG A 547 -15.96 8.63 11.94
C ARG A 547 -16.35 7.25 12.43
N LEU A 548 -17.63 6.91 12.32
CA LEU A 548 -18.13 5.62 12.79
C LEU A 548 -17.44 4.44 12.10
N HIS A 549 -17.19 4.54 10.79
CA HIS A 549 -16.46 3.51 10.06
C HIS A 549 -14.99 3.45 10.50
N ALA A 550 -14.30 4.58 10.62
CA ALA A 550 -12.91 4.63 11.08
C ALA A 550 -12.76 4.07 12.52
N GLU A 551 -13.63 4.47 13.45
CA GLU A 551 -13.64 3.98 14.83
C GLU A 551 -13.94 2.47 14.91
N ARG A 552 -14.82 1.94 14.07
CA ARG A 552 -15.08 0.50 13.97
C ARG A 552 -13.86 -0.27 13.49
N ALA A 553 -13.12 0.26 12.52
CA ALA A 553 -11.87 -0.35 12.06
C ALA A 553 -10.87 -0.46 13.22
N ILE A 554 -10.68 0.59 14.03
CA ILE A 554 -9.82 0.58 15.22
C ILE A 554 -10.26 -0.53 16.21
N VAL A 555 -11.56 -0.62 16.49
CA VAL A 555 -12.11 -1.65 17.38
C VAL A 555 -11.85 -3.05 16.83
N LEU A 556 -12.10 -3.29 15.54
CA LEU A 556 -11.89 -4.58 14.89
C LEU A 556 -10.42 -5.00 14.92
N LEU A 557 -9.49 -4.09 14.67
CA LEU A 557 -8.04 -4.35 14.79
C LEU A 557 -7.64 -4.73 16.22
N ALA A 558 -8.16 -4.02 17.22
CA ALA A 558 -7.92 -4.36 18.62
C ALA A 558 -8.51 -5.74 18.97
N GLU A 559 -9.66 -6.10 18.42
CA GLU A 559 -10.27 -7.42 18.59
C GLU A 559 -9.50 -8.52 17.87
N ALA A 560 -8.98 -8.28 16.65
CA ALA A 560 -8.12 -9.19 15.92
C ALA A 560 -6.87 -9.55 16.73
N ARG A 561 -6.19 -8.53 17.28
CA ARG A 561 -5.01 -8.71 18.14
C ARG A 561 -5.32 -9.53 19.41
N ARG A 562 -6.49 -9.33 20.01
CA ARG A 562 -6.91 -10.14 21.19
C ARG A 562 -7.28 -11.58 20.82
N ALA A 563 -7.92 -11.79 19.69
CA ALA A 563 -8.37 -13.09 19.25
C ALA A 563 -7.22 -13.99 18.74
N ASN A 564 -6.16 -13.40 18.18
CA ASN A 564 -5.08 -14.12 17.50
C ASN A 564 -3.70 -13.69 18.05
N PRO A 565 -3.19 -14.33 19.11
CA PRO A 565 -1.84 -14.03 19.63
C PRO A 565 -0.69 -14.31 18.64
N GLY A 566 -0.96 -15.03 17.57
CA GLY A 566 -0.01 -15.42 16.53
C GLY A 566 -0.12 -14.62 15.23
N LEU A 567 -0.69 -13.41 15.28
CA LEU A 567 -0.68 -12.51 14.12
C LEU A 567 0.75 -12.21 13.67
N ILE A 568 0.92 -12.18 12.36
CA ILE A 568 2.15 -11.77 11.67
C ILE A 568 1.90 -10.43 10.96
N GLU A 569 2.96 -9.81 10.44
CA GLU A 569 2.89 -8.49 9.79
C GLU A 569 2.20 -7.44 10.67
N VAL A 570 2.59 -7.41 11.96
CA VAL A 570 1.94 -6.55 12.97
C VAL A 570 2.22 -5.07 12.76
N ASP A 571 3.31 -4.73 12.08
CA ASP A 571 3.64 -3.34 11.73
C ASP A 571 2.64 -2.78 10.70
N ALA A 572 2.22 -3.60 9.73
CA ALA A 572 1.14 -3.25 8.81
C ALA A 572 -0.20 -3.03 9.53
N LEU A 573 -0.53 -3.87 10.54
CA LEU A 573 -1.72 -3.65 11.37
C LEU A 573 -1.62 -2.36 12.21
N THR A 574 -0.42 -1.93 12.56
CA THR A 574 -0.20 -0.69 13.31
C THR A 574 -0.34 0.53 12.38
N ALA A 575 0.15 0.44 11.16
CA ALA A 575 -0.06 1.45 10.14
C ALA A 575 -1.56 1.58 9.78
N MET A 576 -2.27 0.46 9.61
CA MET A 576 -3.72 0.45 9.38
C MET A 576 -4.51 1.13 10.51
N ASP A 577 -4.14 0.89 11.79
CA ASP A 577 -4.75 1.56 12.95
C ASP A 577 -4.49 3.08 12.91
N LEU A 578 -3.28 3.49 12.54
CA LEU A 578 -2.93 4.91 12.34
C LEU A 578 -3.75 5.54 11.21
N GLY A 579 -3.87 4.87 10.06
CA GLY A 579 -4.70 5.32 8.94
C GLY A 579 -6.15 5.52 9.34
N ALA A 580 -6.73 4.59 10.12
CA ALA A 580 -8.06 4.70 10.68
C ALA A 580 -8.20 5.93 11.60
N ARG A 581 -7.22 6.20 12.47
CA ARG A 581 -7.20 7.40 13.35
C ARG A 581 -7.07 8.69 12.57
N ARG A 582 -6.28 8.71 11.49
CA ARG A 582 -6.17 9.88 10.61
C ARG A 582 -7.50 10.16 9.89
N LEU A 583 -8.21 9.14 9.43
CA LEU A 583 -9.56 9.26 8.85
C LEU A 583 -10.60 9.75 9.87
N ASP A 584 -10.61 9.21 11.10
CA ASP A 584 -11.49 9.69 12.18
C ASP A 584 -11.21 11.16 12.49
N LEU A 585 -9.94 11.56 12.61
CA LEU A 585 -9.55 12.93 12.91
C LEU A 585 -9.99 13.93 11.81
N ILE A 586 -10.08 13.51 10.54
CA ILE A 586 -10.70 14.35 9.50
C ILE A 586 -12.14 14.69 9.89
N GLY A 587 -12.95 13.71 10.22
CA GLY A 587 -14.34 13.93 10.61
C GLY A 587 -14.46 14.74 11.90
N MET A 588 -13.74 14.32 12.96
CA MET A 588 -13.71 14.98 14.27
C MET A 588 -13.36 16.46 14.13
N LYS A 589 -12.35 16.80 13.35
CA LYS A 589 -11.92 18.19 13.19
C LYS A 589 -13.02 19.09 12.65
N PHE A 590 -13.74 18.65 11.64
CA PHE A 590 -14.82 19.46 11.05
C PHE A 590 -16.04 19.54 11.97
N GLU A 591 -16.40 18.45 12.65
CA GLU A 591 -17.49 18.45 13.64
C GLU A 591 -17.21 19.38 14.80
N LEU A 592 -16.08 19.20 15.50
CA LEU A 592 -15.73 20.00 16.66
C LEU A 592 -15.50 21.48 16.31
N ALA A 593 -14.91 21.77 15.12
CA ALA A 593 -14.78 23.14 14.65
C ALA A 593 -16.15 23.83 14.43
N GLN A 594 -17.17 23.08 13.95
CA GLN A 594 -18.53 23.59 13.80
C GLN A 594 -19.21 23.74 15.18
N GLU A 595 -19.03 22.79 16.10
CA GLU A 595 -19.56 22.88 17.47
C GLU A 595 -19.05 24.11 18.22
N ILE A 596 -17.76 24.47 18.03
CA ILE A 596 -17.19 25.70 18.58
C ILE A 596 -17.93 26.93 18.03
N VAL A 597 -18.17 27.00 16.72
CA VAL A 597 -18.85 28.13 16.07
C VAL A 597 -20.30 28.25 16.58
N ASP A 598 -21.02 27.13 16.65
CA ASP A 598 -22.43 27.11 17.09
C ASP A 598 -22.55 27.46 18.58
N GLY A 599 -21.73 26.85 19.45
CA GLY A 599 -21.73 27.11 20.89
C GLY A 599 -21.36 28.56 21.22
N TYR A 600 -20.39 29.14 20.51
CA TYR A 600 -20.06 30.55 20.70
C TYR A 600 -21.17 31.49 20.23
N ALA A 601 -21.80 31.19 19.10
CA ALA A 601 -22.94 31.97 18.61
C ALA A 601 -24.11 31.94 19.57
N GLU A 602 -24.40 30.80 20.21
CA GLU A 602 -25.40 30.67 21.25
C GLU A 602 -25.02 31.48 22.50
N ALA A 603 -23.76 31.38 22.99
CA ALA A 603 -23.26 32.16 24.11
C ALA A 603 -23.36 33.68 23.84
N LEU A 604 -22.98 34.12 22.65
CA LEU A 604 -23.06 35.52 22.22
C LEU A 604 -24.51 36.06 22.22
N GLN A 605 -25.48 35.26 21.79
CA GLN A 605 -26.90 35.63 21.82
C GLN A 605 -27.45 35.75 23.26
N ARG A 606 -26.98 34.92 24.20
CA ARG A 606 -27.45 34.80 25.56
C ARG A 606 -26.64 35.57 26.58
N GLN A 607 -25.55 36.25 26.20
CA GLN A 607 -24.57 36.86 27.11
C GLN A 607 -25.16 37.82 28.16
N HIS A 608 -26.30 38.46 27.84
CA HIS A 608 -27.00 39.38 28.76
C HIS A 608 -28.22 38.76 29.43
N ASP A 609 -28.56 37.51 29.13
CA ASP A 609 -29.71 36.83 29.69
C ASP A 609 -29.35 36.13 30.99
N LYS A 610 -29.68 36.78 32.11
CA LYS A 610 -29.42 36.26 33.46
C LYS A 610 -30.13 34.94 33.76
N ALA A 611 -31.24 34.66 33.08
CA ALA A 611 -31.99 33.42 33.30
C ALA A 611 -31.27 32.21 32.68
N HIS A 612 -30.42 32.43 31.67
CA HIS A 612 -29.64 31.41 30.97
C HIS A 612 -28.11 31.55 31.18
N SER A 613 -27.67 32.15 32.28
CA SER A 613 -26.26 32.38 32.59
C SER A 613 -25.47 31.06 32.69
N THR A 614 -26.09 30.00 33.22
CA THR A 614 -25.47 28.67 33.37
C THR A 614 -25.27 28.01 32.01
N GLU A 615 -26.25 28.09 31.11
CA GLU A 615 -26.14 27.55 29.74
C GLU A 615 -25.07 28.29 28.93
N THR A 616 -24.98 29.63 29.09
CA THR A 616 -23.93 30.43 28.46
C THR A 616 -22.55 30.01 28.98
N GLN A 617 -22.41 29.82 30.28
CA GLN A 617 -21.15 29.34 30.85
C GLN A 617 -20.78 27.95 30.33
N ASN A 618 -21.72 27.00 30.33
CA ASN A 618 -21.49 25.66 29.85
C ASN A 618 -21.03 25.69 28.36
N SER A 619 -21.70 26.47 27.50
CA SER A 619 -21.31 26.60 26.10
C SER A 619 -19.89 27.15 25.93
N LEU A 620 -19.46 28.10 26.77
CA LEU A 620 -18.10 28.64 26.72
C LEU A 620 -17.06 27.64 27.29
N ASP A 621 -17.38 26.93 28.37
CA ASP A 621 -16.51 25.91 28.97
C ASP A 621 -16.29 24.72 27.99
N GLU A 622 -17.31 24.35 27.19
CA GLU A 622 -17.18 23.34 26.13
C GLU A 622 -16.24 23.76 24.97
N ILE A 623 -16.06 25.06 24.76
CA ILE A 623 -15.15 25.57 23.73
C ILE A 623 -13.70 25.50 24.19
N SER A 624 -13.42 26.07 25.42
CA SER A 624 -12.06 26.35 25.87
C SER A 624 -11.93 26.09 27.36
N SER A 625 -12.01 24.84 27.76
CA SER A 625 -11.64 24.34 29.06
C SER A 625 -10.66 23.19 28.92
N MET A 626 -10.22 22.60 30.03
CA MET A 626 -9.36 21.40 30.03
C MET A 626 -9.99 20.22 29.25
N PHE A 627 -11.31 20.23 29.06
CA PHE A 627 -12.09 19.26 28.29
C PHE A 627 -12.88 19.92 27.15
N GLY A 628 -12.41 21.08 26.70
CA GLY A 628 -13.05 21.82 25.61
C GLY A 628 -12.62 21.34 24.23
N ARG A 629 -13.39 21.71 23.20
CA ARG A 629 -13.19 21.27 21.80
C ARG A 629 -11.84 21.70 21.21
N CYS A 630 -11.33 22.87 21.60
CA CYS A 630 -9.99 23.31 21.16
C CYS A 630 -8.90 22.40 21.73
N GLN A 631 -9.05 21.97 22.99
CA GLN A 631 -8.15 21.05 23.66
C GLN A 631 -8.21 19.66 23.00
N ASP A 632 -9.42 19.14 22.75
CA ASP A 632 -9.62 17.84 22.09
C ASP A 632 -8.90 17.77 20.76
N LEU A 633 -9.01 18.81 19.91
CA LEU A 633 -8.36 18.87 18.60
C LEU A 633 -6.85 18.98 18.71
N ARG A 634 -6.34 19.81 19.63
CA ARG A 634 -4.90 19.91 19.89
C ARG A 634 -4.31 18.55 20.29
N ASP A 635 -4.97 17.87 21.23
CA ASP A 635 -4.49 16.62 21.81
C ASP A 635 -4.61 15.46 20.79
N ALA A 636 -5.66 15.45 19.97
CA ALA A 636 -5.80 14.47 18.88
C ALA A 636 -4.66 14.56 17.88
N TYR A 637 -4.31 15.77 17.38
CA TYR A 637 -3.16 15.95 16.50
C TYR A 637 -1.83 15.58 17.18
N SER A 638 -1.69 15.87 18.49
CA SER A 638 -0.49 15.50 19.24
C SER A 638 -0.33 13.98 19.38
N ALA A 639 -1.42 13.27 19.67
CA ALA A 639 -1.41 11.81 19.77
C ALA A 639 -1.08 11.16 18.42
N VAL A 640 -1.77 11.55 17.35
CA VAL A 640 -1.55 11.02 16.00
C VAL A 640 -0.13 11.32 15.50
N LYS A 641 0.44 12.51 15.80
CA LYS A 641 1.85 12.82 15.51
C LYS A 641 2.80 11.81 16.11
N GLY A 642 2.56 11.43 17.38
CA GLY A 642 3.40 10.46 18.10
C GLY A 642 3.34 9.08 17.42
N GLU A 643 2.15 8.61 17.10
CA GLU A 643 1.91 7.33 16.44
C GLU A 643 2.51 7.32 15.03
N TYR A 644 2.28 8.36 14.23
CA TYR A 644 2.86 8.53 12.90
C TYR A 644 4.40 8.44 12.92
N SER A 645 5.03 9.13 13.89
CA SER A 645 6.48 9.11 14.00
C SER A 645 7.02 7.71 14.34
N GLN A 646 6.30 6.92 15.14
CA GLN A 646 6.65 5.54 15.45
C GLN A 646 6.53 4.63 14.23
N VAL A 647 5.43 4.71 13.48
CA VAL A 647 5.23 3.92 12.26
C VAL A 647 6.28 4.29 11.21
N TRP A 648 6.52 5.60 10.99
CA TRP A 648 7.57 6.05 10.08
C TRP A 648 8.94 5.44 10.40
N LEU A 649 9.38 5.51 11.64
CA LEU A 649 10.69 4.99 12.07
C LEU A 649 10.76 3.46 12.11
N GLY A 650 9.62 2.78 12.06
CA GLY A 650 9.55 1.32 11.90
C GLY A 650 9.92 0.85 10.49
N GLU A 651 9.70 1.67 9.47
CA GLU A 651 9.95 1.32 8.07
C GLU A 651 11.00 2.23 7.40
N ASN A 652 10.99 3.53 7.71
CA ASN A 652 11.81 4.54 7.04
C ASN A 652 12.98 5.03 7.87
N ARG A 653 13.95 5.63 7.19
CA ARG A 653 15.02 6.42 7.80
C ARG A 653 14.44 7.69 8.44
N PRO A 654 15.14 8.33 9.40
CA PRO A 654 14.73 9.61 9.96
C PRO A 654 14.66 10.76 8.93
N TYR A 655 15.24 10.56 7.76
CA TYR A 655 15.19 11.51 6.65
C TYR A 655 13.74 11.89 6.35
N TRP A 656 13.50 13.17 6.08
CA TRP A 656 12.20 13.75 5.74
C TRP A 656 11.14 13.76 6.87
N LEU A 657 11.21 12.96 7.90
CA LEU A 657 10.20 12.89 8.98
C LEU A 657 9.86 14.29 9.55
N ASN A 658 10.87 15.16 9.73
CA ASN A 658 10.63 16.51 10.23
C ASN A 658 9.77 17.35 9.29
N ASN A 659 9.79 17.11 7.98
CA ASN A 659 8.95 17.83 7.01
C ASN A 659 7.47 17.49 7.21
N VAL A 660 7.17 16.29 7.65
CA VAL A 660 5.81 15.87 7.97
C VAL A 660 5.42 16.29 9.37
N THR A 661 6.26 16.03 10.37
CA THR A 661 5.90 16.33 11.77
C THR A 661 5.71 17.82 12.05
N VAL A 662 6.37 18.72 11.30
CA VAL A 662 6.11 20.16 11.40
C VAL A 662 4.68 20.54 10.97
N ARG A 663 4.06 19.78 10.06
CA ARG A 663 2.64 19.99 9.69
C ARG A 663 1.71 19.70 10.86
N TYR A 664 2.00 18.64 11.63
CA TYR A 664 1.30 18.33 12.88
C TYR A 664 1.49 19.45 13.93
N ASP A 665 2.73 19.95 14.08
CA ASP A 665 3.01 21.04 15.01
C ASP A 665 2.23 22.31 14.66
N LEU A 666 2.07 22.62 13.38
CA LEU A 666 1.26 23.75 12.92
C LEU A 666 -0.23 23.57 13.26
N GLN A 667 -0.78 22.36 13.20
CA GLN A 667 -2.15 22.07 13.61
C GLN A 667 -2.33 22.15 15.14
N ILE A 668 -1.38 21.60 15.89
CA ILE A 668 -1.35 21.70 17.35
C ILE A 668 -1.32 23.18 17.78
N GLU A 669 -0.43 23.96 17.19
CA GLU A 669 -0.30 25.40 17.47
C GLU A 669 -1.56 26.18 17.05
N LEU A 670 -2.19 25.84 15.95
CA LEU A 670 -3.43 26.46 15.50
C LEU A 670 -4.52 26.34 16.53
N TRP A 671 -4.76 25.13 17.04
CA TRP A 671 -5.81 24.89 18.05
C TRP A 671 -5.45 25.39 19.42
N GLN A 672 -4.17 25.37 19.81
CA GLN A 672 -3.69 26.02 21.05
C GLN A 672 -3.94 27.52 21.00
N ARG A 673 -3.53 28.22 19.94
CA ARG A 673 -3.74 29.69 19.82
C ARG A 673 -5.22 30.06 19.79
N ARG A 674 -6.08 29.21 19.24
CA ARG A 674 -7.52 29.40 19.27
C ARG A 674 -8.04 29.27 20.70
N GLY A 675 -7.66 28.21 21.41
CA GLY A 675 -8.00 28.02 22.81
C GLY A 675 -7.59 29.24 23.66
N ASP A 676 -6.34 29.70 23.56
CA ASP A 676 -5.83 30.85 24.31
C ASP A 676 -6.65 32.13 24.06
N ARG A 677 -7.08 32.39 22.81
CA ARG A 677 -7.94 33.54 22.50
C ARG A 677 -9.34 33.41 23.07
N PHE A 678 -9.90 32.20 23.09
CA PHE A 678 -11.18 31.96 23.74
C PHE A 678 -11.06 32.12 25.24
N ASP A 679 -10.01 31.58 25.87
CA ASP A 679 -9.75 31.74 27.31
C ASP A 679 -9.66 33.19 27.70
N GLU A 680 -8.92 34.02 26.96
CA GLU A 680 -8.80 35.48 27.20
C GLU A 680 -10.19 36.15 27.11
N ALA A 681 -10.93 35.89 26.01
CA ALA A 681 -12.26 36.49 25.83
C ALA A 681 -13.27 36.04 26.90
N ILE A 682 -13.22 34.77 27.34
CA ILE A 682 -14.07 34.22 28.40
C ILE A 682 -13.75 34.82 29.77
N GLN A 683 -12.46 35.01 30.10
CA GLN A 683 -12.03 35.67 31.34
C GLN A 683 -12.46 37.13 31.37
N GLU A 684 -12.35 37.87 30.27
CA GLU A 684 -12.87 39.24 30.16
C GLU A 684 -14.40 39.28 30.35
N PHE A 685 -15.13 38.34 29.75
CA PHE A 685 -16.58 38.21 29.91
C PHE A 685 -16.97 37.96 31.39
N TYR A 686 -16.29 37.05 32.06
CA TYR A 686 -16.53 36.81 33.51
C TYR A 686 -16.14 38.01 34.39
N SER A 687 -15.27 38.88 33.88
CA SER A 687 -14.93 40.15 34.56
C SER A 687 -15.89 41.30 34.26
N GLY A 688 -16.95 41.04 33.44
CA GLY A 688 -18.03 41.96 33.15
C GLY A 688 -17.95 42.67 31.78
N ALA A 689 -17.03 42.27 30.93
CA ALA A 689 -17.00 42.72 29.52
C ALA A 689 -18.01 41.96 28.68
N ASP A 690 -18.36 42.48 27.51
CA ASP A 690 -19.14 41.75 26.52
C ASP A 690 -18.24 40.77 25.75
N LEU A 691 -18.83 39.64 25.34
CA LEU A 691 -18.13 38.72 24.45
C LEU A 691 -17.79 39.40 23.12
N PRO A 692 -16.57 39.26 22.58
CA PRO A 692 -16.20 39.83 21.29
C PRO A 692 -16.99 39.16 20.15
N SER A 693 -17.10 39.82 19.01
CA SER A 693 -17.76 39.21 17.84
C SER A 693 -17.00 37.95 17.38
N ALA A 694 -17.70 36.96 16.81
CA ALA A 694 -17.10 35.76 16.25
C ALA A 694 -15.96 36.08 15.26
N ALA A 695 -16.13 37.11 14.44
CA ALA A 695 -15.10 37.57 13.50
C ALA A 695 -13.84 38.10 14.20
N ALA A 696 -13.96 38.72 15.38
CA ALA A 696 -12.80 39.18 16.16
C ALA A 696 -11.93 38.02 16.66
N LEU A 697 -12.55 36.84 16.89
CA LEU A 697 -11.86 35.59 17.25
C LEU A 697 -11.42 34.76 16.03
N GLY A 698 -11.66 35.26 14.82
CA GLY A 698 -11.27 34.58 13.59
C GLY A 698 -12.20 33.42 13.18
N MET A 699 -13.39 33.35 13.78
CA MET A 699 -14.39 32.36 13.39
C MET A 699 -15.21 32.77 12.17
N PRO A 700 -15.71 31.80 11.36
CA PRO A 700 -16.73 32.09 10.37
C PRO A 700 -18.05 32.50 11.03
N ALA A 701 -18.95 33.12 10.25
CA ALA A 701 -20.32 33.32 10.72
C ALA A 701 -20.99 31.95 10.95
N ALA A 702 -21.78 31.85 12.04
CA ALA A 702 -22.56 30.65 12.33
C ALA A 702 -23.46 30.30 11.11
N SER A 703 -23.41 29.05 10.67
CA SER A 703 -24.25 28.58 9.59
C SER A 703 -25.69 28.44 10.06
N PRO A 704 -26.70 28.79 9.25
CA PRO A 704 -28.09 28.54 9.58
C PRO A 704 -28.50 27.05 9.48
N VAL A 705 -27.55 26.13 9.60
CA VAL A 705 -27.84 24.69 9.57
C VAL A 705 -28.51 24.30 10.87
N THR A 706 -29.82 24.25 10.87
CA THR A 706 -30.64 23.67 11.94
C THR A 706 -30.23 22.20 12.13
N ARG A 707 -29.68 21.88 13.31
CA ARG A 707 -29.66 20.49 13.80
C ARG A 707 -31.12 19.97 13.81
N LYS A 708 -31.41 18.92 13.04
CA LYS A 708 -32.65 18.16 13.12
C LYS A 708 -32.53 17.08 14.18
#